data_dbb8db24a87e4faafdb585dff910d176
#
_entry.id   dbb8db24a87e4faafdb585dff910d176
#
_cell.length_a   1.000
_cell.length_b   1.000
_cell.length_c   1.000
_cell.angle_alpha   90.00
_cell.angle_beta   90.00
_cell.angle_gamma   90.00
#
_symmetry.space_group_name_H-M   'P 1'
#
loop_
_entity.id
_entity.type
_entity.pdbx_description
1 polymer ?
#
loop_
_entity_poly.entity_id
_entity_poly.type
_entity_poly.pdbx_seq_one_letter_code
_entity_poly.pdbx_strand_id
1 'polypeptide(L)'
;MIKKIRFLIVGIVMLLAIVLLISKPRESEAESLLSYAKAIVEGEEIETKQYSEIKTYLQSSEKNSQHDFLAGVTAYAKEDYRTAVKEFTSAAEKIQEQDDDFIKIYTYVLLNESLQYDEGEIEDFAENSRKALHYMAQSKEYRNNVDLCWRIASIFLENQEDNKQGARLLEEYVINVKGLKAESKVRLYGNIGQLYSIAGDYSAALQYCWRGLEFLESSPLIPNHSKYMSKFFAVLGDNAYGLEQYQAAIEYYEQSLEIFRKREDDHLVADASLALVNEGTAYLELGQHKKVLSVLEELDELIPKLPEAQKDDIQILRGNLRAQLYIDEGNLEQAEYELETAKELLNTDDVEYSLNKDVYLDYSYARWYKEQGRFDEALELYQQIVRCSADAGLGLEKNAYSDMADIYMQENNTDAYIATREQYVKVIELKNQQLSTDYIEYSEKIHQYYSLTEQHQNRKIIITVISVIGIIILADIVFLLIKWRKKSYTDHMSRLYNREYLTGYMKKNKKKLAGKPLSLLMIDIDYFKQYAYTLSGQLAKVTDALGNETEYRYDVCDRLIEIRQYGAEGILKEDTEVSGMDAKLLEAERQNGRKRLCQITRYTRDLRGQVTETVDALGQKETYTYDKKGQLLGKLDKEGYLTKYAYTKQGDLSGIQYADGKEVKLSYNPLRQLIEIQDWLGSTRITPDALGRAQKVQYPDGREVSYTYGKAGERRSITYPDGKTVFYGYDEQLRLSELKEGDSVITYGYDPVGRLCEKQFPNGTKTTYAYDKKTS
;
A
#
# COMPACT_ATOMS: atom_id res chain seq x y z
N MET A 1 -50.98 52.95 -22.35
CA MET A 1 -50.66 52.50 -21.01
C MET A 1 -49.43 51.57 -21.02
N ILE A 2 -49.39 50.53 -21.83
CA ILE A 2 -48.30 49.52 -21.90
C ILE A 2 -46.91 50.11 -22.28
N LYS A 3 -46.84 51.10 -23.20
CA LYS A 3 -45.54 51.75 -23.53
C LYS A 3 -44.94 52.58 -22.37
N LYS A 4 -45.77 53.24 -21.54
CA LYS A 4 -45.26 53.99 -20.36
C LYS A 4 -44.77 53.07 -19.26
N ILE A 5 -45.38 51.89 -19.11
CA ILE A 5 -44.91 50.88 -18.13
C ILE A 5 -43.60 50.24 -18.57
N ARG A 6 -43.37 49.98 -19.86
CA ARG A 6 -42.05 49.53 -20.36
C ARG A 6 -40.95 50.53 -20.17
N PHE A 7 -41.20 51.85 -20.38
CA PHE A 7 -40.18 52.88 -20.10
C PHE A 7 -39.89 53.02 -18.62
N LEU A 8 -40.89 52.83 -17.75
CA LEU A 8 -40.69 52.86 -16.31
C LEU A 8 -39.88 51.66 -15.83
N ILE A 9 -40.12 50.45 -16.37
CA ILE A 9 -39.38 49.21 -16.05
C ILE A 9 -37.92 49.34 -16.53
N VAL A 10 -37.69 49.83 -17.76
CA VAL A 10 -36.31 50.05 -18.25
C VAL A 10 -35.60 51.11 -17.44
N GLY A 11 -36.27 52.17 -16.99
CA GLY A 11 -35.72 53.20 -16.10
C GLY A 11 -35.35 52.62 -14.71
N ILE A 12 -36.18 51.76 -14.14
CA ILE A 12 -35.93 51.10 -12.86
C ILE A 12 -34.79 50.08 -12.98
N VAL A 13 -34.71 49.31 -14.08
CA VAL A 13 -33.63 48.36 -14.34
C VAL A 13 -32.31 49.10 -14.59
N MET A 14 -32.30 50.24 -15.32
CA MET A 14 -31.13 51.11 -15.43
C MET A 14 -30.69 51.71 -14.08
N LEU A 15 -31.67 52.18 -13.28
CA LEU A 15 -31.36 52.72 -11.95
C LEU A 15 -30.81 51.63 -11.01
N LEU A 16 -31.37 50.39 -11.06
CA LEU A 16 -30.85 49.26 -10.32
C LEU A 16 -29.44 48.84 -10.81
N ALA A 17 -29.20 48.89 -12.13
CA ALA A 17 -27.88 48.61 -12.69
C ALA A 17 -26.87 49.71 -12.32
N ILE A 18 -27.27 50.96 -12.27
CA ILE A 18 -26.45 52.10 -11.82
C ILE A 18 -26.20 51.99 -10.29
N VAL A 19 -27.21 51.62 -9.51
CA VAL A 19 -27.07 51.39 -8.08
C VAL A 19 -26.19 50.16 -7.81
N LEU A 20 -26.26 49.09 -8.60
CA LEU A 20 -25.35 47.93 -8.55
C LEU A 20 -23.94 48.26 -9.02
N LEU A 21 -23.76 49.20 -9.96
CA LEU A 21 -22.45 49.71 -10.36
C LEU A 21 -21.82 50.72 -9.35
N ILE A 22 -22.67 51.44 -8.62
CA ILE A 22 -22.22 52.36 -7.54
C ILE A 22 -22.08 51.62 -6.22
N SER A 23 -22.73 50.49 -6.01
CA SER A 23 -22.65 49.64 -4.84
C SER A 23 -21.59 48.51 -4.94
N LYS A 24 -20.70 48.49 -5.95
CA LYS A 24 -19.43 47.79 -5.73
C LYS A 24 -18.75 48.53 -4.56
N PRO A 25 -18.53 47.84 -3.43
CA PRO A 25 -17.73 48.45 -2.40
C PRO A 25 -16.42 48.88 -3.08
N ARG A 26 -16.01 50.14 -2.95
CA ARG A 26 -14.61 50.52 -3.20
C ARG A 26 -13.81 49.55 -2.34
N GLU A 27 -12.97 48.73 -2.93
CA GLU A 27 -11.98 47.97 -2.17
C GLU A 27 -11.37 48.95 -1.16
N SER A 28 -11.36 48.56 0.12
CA SER A 28 -10.73 49.40 1.12
C SER A 28 -9.25 49.55 0.71
N GLU A 29 -8.62 50.68 0.99
CA GLU A 29 -7.22 50.88 0.67
C GLU A 29 -6.33 49.73 1.19
N ALA A 30 -6.73 49.13 2.31
CA ALA A 30 -6.13 47.97 2.90
C ALA A 30 -6.30 46.68 2.05
N GLU A 31 -7.48 46.45 1.43
CA GLU A 31 -7.72 45.28 0.56
C GLU A 31 -6.93 45.38 -0.74
N SER A 32 -6.75 46.56 -1.31
CA SER A 32 -5.93 46.77 -2.50
C SER A 32 -4.45 46.50 -2.23
N LEU A 33 -3.92 46.93 -1.08
CA LEU A 33 -2.53 46.68 -0.68
C LEU A 33 -2.23 45.21 -0.44
N LEU A 34 -3.19 44.48 0.14
CA LEU A 34 -3.06 42.99 0.30
C LEU A 34 -3.14 42.28 -1.03
N SER A 35 -3.94 42.75 -2.01
CA SER A 35 -3.95 42.14 -3.35
C SER A 35 -2.61 42.31 -4.07
N TYR A 36 -1.92 43.47 -3.88
CA TYR A 36 -0.57 43.68 -4.42
C TYR A 36 0.46 42.78 -3.72
N ALA A 37 0.35 42.59 -2.39
CA ALA A 37 1.20 41.67 -1.67
C ALA A 37 1.00 40.21 -2.13
N LYS A 38 -0.24 39.78 -2.39
CA LYS A 38 -0.56 38.47 -2.95
C LYS A 38 0.13 38.28 -4.30
N ALA A 39 0.00 39.23 -5.22
CA ALA A 39 0.65 39.19 -6.52
C ALA A 39 2.18 39.01 -6.41
N ILE A 40 2.81 39.79 -5.52
CA ILE A 40 4.27 39.70 -5.28
C ILE A 40 4.63 38.29 -4.79
N VAL A 41 3.90 37.75 -3.83
CA VAL A 41 4.16 36.44 -3.21
C VAL A 41 3.90 35.26 -4.20
N GLU A 42 3.03 35.50 -5.19
CA GLU A 42 2.72 34.55 -6.29
C GLU A 42 3.67 34.71 -7.49
N GLY A 43 4.67 35.60 -7.41
CA GLY A 43 5.65 35.83 -8.46
C GLY A 43 5.14 36.66 -9.64
N GLU A 44 4.01 37.37 -9.46
CA GLU A 44 3.46 38.28 -10.48
C GLU A 44 4.16 39.64 -10.45
N GLU A 45 4.46 40.21 -11.63
CA GLU A 45 4.97 41.57 -11.73
C GLU A 45 3.90 42.63 -11.35
N ILE A 46 4.18 43.47 -10.39
CA ILE A 46 3.30 44.61 -10.03
C ILE A 46 3.78 45.90 -10.66
N GLU A 47 2.84 46.80 -11.01
CA GLU A 47 3.15 48.08 -11.59
C GLU A 47 3.92 49.01 -10.59
N THR A 48 4.78 49.87 -11.10
CA THR A 48 5.53 50.87 -10.31
C THR A 48 4.60 51.71 -9.42
N LYS A 49 3.37 51.98 -9.86
CA LYS A 49 2.35 52.71 -9.10
C LYS A 49 1.93 51.93 -7.84
N GLN A 50 1.72 50.63 -7.95
CA GLN A 50 1.33 49.74 -6.85
C GLN A 50 2.43 49.66 -5.77
N TYR A 51 3.68 49.57 -6.19
CA TYR A 51 4.84 49.71 -5.29
C TYR A 51 4.87 51.07 -4.55
N SER A 52 4.54 52.18 -5.26
CA SER A 52 4.47 53.53 -4.66
C SER A 52 3.34 53.63 -3.63
N GLU A 53 2.22 52.94 -3.84
CA GLU A 53 1.10 52.90 -2.90
C GLU A 53 1.49 52.17 -1.61
N ILE A 54 2.11 50.98 -1.71
CA ILE A 54 2.65 50.25 -0.55
C ILE A 54 3.65 51.15 0.22
N LYS A 55 4.59 51.78 -0.47
CA LYS A 55 5.59 52.64 0.15
C LYS A 55 4.97 53.84 0.86
N THR A 56 3.92 54.45 0.31
CA THR A 56 3.19 55.56 0.93
C THR A 56 2.49 55.11 2.20
N TYR A 57 1.84 53.93 2.17
CA TYR A 57 1.23 53.35 3.34
C TYR A 57 2.25 53.09 4.45
N LEU A 58 3.40 52.50 4.15
CA LEU A 58 4.46 52.24 5.12
C LEU A 58 5.05 53.49 5.77
N GLN A 59 4.95 54.64 5.10
CA GLN A 59 5.39 55.93 5.66
C GLN A 59 4.36 56.59 6.59
N SER A 60 3.08 56.29 6.42
CA SER A 60 1.97 57.00 7.07
C SER A 60 1.16 56.18 8.06
N SER A 61 1.26 54.84 8.05
CA SER A 61 0.49 53.97 8.90
C SER A 61 1.17 53.65 10.24
N GLU A 62 0.37 53.29 11.25
CA GLU A 62 0.86 52.74 12.51
C GLU A 62 1.45 51.34 12.32
N LYS A 63 2.49 51.05 13.11
CA LYS A 63 3.17 49.73 13.08
C LYS A 63 2.32 48.67 13.74
N ASN A 64 1.49 47.99 12.94
CA ASN A 64 0.70 46.83 13.30
C ASN A 64 1.19 45.59 12.49
N SER A 65 0.53 44.44 12.64
CA SER A 65 0.84 43.20 11.90
C SER A 65 0.84 43.39 10.38
N GLN A 66 -0.17 44.08 9.83
CA GLN A 66 -0.29 44.35 8.39
C GLN A 66 0.83 45.28 7.88
N HIS A 67 1.17 46.32 8.65
CA HIS A 67 2.27 47.24 8.28
C HIS A 67 3.60 46.46 8.17
N ASP A 68 3.94 45.69 9.22
CA ASP A 68 5.22 44.97 9.26
C ASP A 68 5.25 43.83 8.24
N PHE A 69 4.11 43.15 8.00
CA PHE A 69 3.97 42.18 6.93
C PHE A 69 4.24 42.77 5.54
N LEU A 70 3.63 43.91 5.20
CA LEU A 70 3.86 44.61 3.92
C LEU A 70 5.31 45.12 3.78
N ALA A 71 5.91 45.53 4.88
CA ALA A 71 7.34 45.90 4.89
C ALA A 71 8.23 44.68 4.62
N GLY A 72 7.91 43.54 5.25
CA GLY A 72 8.58 42.27 5.02
C GLY A 72 8.46 41.82 3.57
N VAL A 73 7.22 41.78 2.99
CA VAL A 73 6.99 41.44 1.58
C VAL A 73 7.79 42.33 0.62
N THR A 74 7.88 43.65 0.94
CA THR A 74 8.64 44.62 0.12
C THR A 74 10.15 44.35 0.18
N ALA A 75 10.66 43.92 1.33
CA ALA A 75 12.06 43.53 1.51
C ALA A 75 12.35 42.19 0.80
N TYR A 76 11.49 41.21 0.99
CA TYR A 76 11.55 39.89 0.33
C TYR A 76 11.63 40.02 -1.19
N ALA A 77 10.71 40.80 -1.78
CA ALA A 77 10.72 41.07 -3.23
C ALA A 77 11.98 41.78 -3.77
N LYS A 78 12.83 42.31 -2.89
CA LYS A 78 14.11 42.90 -3.23
C LYS A 78 15.31 42.06 -2.84
N GLU A 79 15.04 40.83 -2.42
CA GLU A 79 16.06 39.90 -1.93
C GLU A 79 16.84 40.41 -0.70
N ASP A 80 16.27 41.42 0.02
CA ASP A 80 16.79 41.88 1.30
C ASP A 80 16.24 41.00 2.43
N TYR A 81 16.71 39.76 2.46
CA TYR A 81 16.20 38.71 3.36
C TYR A 81 16.40 39.05 4.83
N ARG A 82 17.51 39.72 5.17
CA ARG A 82 17.77 40.16 6.55
C ARG A 82 16.74 41.17 7.06
N THR A 83 16.35 42.12 6.23
CA THR A 83 15.27 43.05 6.55
C THR A 83 13.92 42.31 6.55
N ALA A 84 13.68 41.38 5.62
CA ALA A 84 12.47 40.61 5.55
C ALA A 84 12.26 39.78 6.83
N VAL A 85 13.27 39.04 7.31
CA VAL A 85 13.25 38.29 8.58
C VAL A 85 12.85 39.20 9.75
N LYS A 86 13.49 40.36 9.88
CA LYS A 86 13.18 41.29 10.96
C LYS A 86 11.73 41.76 10.93
N GLU A 87 11.23 42.16 9.76
CA GLU A 87 9.88 42.73 9.63
C GLU A 87 8.81 41.60 9.74
N PHE A 88 9.04 40.37 9.22
CA PHE A 88 8.14 39.24 9.41
C PHE A 88 8.12 38.75 10.86
N THR A 89 9.24 38.75 11.57
CA THR A 89 9.29 38.47 13.01
C THR A 89 8.47 39.50 13.80
N SER A 90 8.62 40.78 13.49
CA SER A 90 7.82 41.84 14.10
C SER A 90 6.32 41.72 13.78
N ALA A 91 5.98 41.30 12.56
CA ALA A 91 4.60 41.02 12.16
C ALA A 91 4.02 39.84 12.96
N ALA A 92 4.79 38.74 13.08
CA ALA A 92 4.40 37.54 13.82
C ALA A 92 4.07 37.80 15.29
N GLU A 93 4.82 38.66 15.96
CA GLU A 93 4.57 39.10 17.34
C GLU A 93 3.28 39.91 17.51
N LYS A 94 2.79 40.56 16.43
CA LYS A 94 1.62 41.45 16.45
C LYS A 94 0.36 40.83 15.86
N ILE A 95 0.43 39.61 15.34
CA ILE A 95 -0.74 38.90 14.75
C ILE A 95 -1.86 38.78 15.78
N GLN A 96 -3.09 39.15 15.37
CA GLN A 96 -4.33 39.04 16.15
C GLN A 96 -5.33 38.12 15.43
N GLU A 97 -6.33 37.59 16.17
CA GLU A 97 -7.37 36.72 15.61
C GLU A 97 -8.12 37.35 14.43
N GLN A 98 -8.35 38.68 14.49
CA GLN A 98 -9.10 39.41 13.46
C GLN A 98 -8.27 39.75 12.21
N ASP A 99 -6.97 39.53 12.21
CA ASP A 99 -6.13 39.79 11.04
C ASP A 99 -6.52 38.88 9.87
N ASP A 100 -6.27 39.36 8.64
CA ASP A 100 -6.53 38.59 7.42
C ASP A 100 -5.79 37.26 7.44
N ASP A 101 -6.45 36.21 6.97
CA ASP A 101 -5.87 34.85 6.94
C ASP A 101 -4.60 34.79 6.10
N PHE A 102 -4.50 35.62 5.03
CA PHE A 102 -3.29 35.72 4.20
C PHE A 102 -2.12 36.23 5.02
N ILE A 103 -2.30 37.30 5.80
CA ILE A 103 -1.24 37.87 6.67
C ILE A 103 -0.80 36.83 7.69
N LYS A 104 -1.76 36.17 8.39
CA LYS A 104 -1.45 35.19 9.43
C LYS A 104 -0.65 34.01 8.89
N ILE A 105 -0.98 33.52 7.69
CA ILE A 105 -0.34 32.36 7.09
C ILE A 105 1.01 32.74 6.47
N TYR A 106 1.00 33.72 5.58
CA TYR A 106 2.20 34.07 4.80
C TYR A 106 3.27 34.79 5.60
N THR A 107 2.96 35.37 6.75
CA THR A 107 3.99 35.85 7.67
C THR A 107 4.96 34.74 8.06
N TYR A 108 4.46 33.57 8.43
CA TYR A 108 5.30 32.45 8.84
C TYR A 108 5.91 31.69 7.65
N VAL A 109 5.24 31.63 6.51
CA VAL A 109 5.79 31.02 5.28
C VAL A 109 7.00 31.83 4.81
N LEU A 110 6.81 33.14 4.59
CA LEU A 110 7.86 34.03 4.09
C LEU A 110 8.98 34.30 5.11
N LEU A 111 8.66 34.20 6.42
CA LEU A 111 9.68 34.22 7.46
C LEU A 111 10.64 33.03 7.30
N ASN A 112 10.11 31.82 7.13
CA ASN A 112 10.93 30.63 6.92
C ASN A 112 11.76 30.72 5.63
N GLU A 113 11.14 31.14 4.52
CA GLU A 113 11.85 31.32 3.25
C GLU A 113 12.95 32.40 3.34
N SER A 114 12.69 33.47 4.07
CA SER A 114 13.71 34.52 4.30
C SER A 114 14.85 34.05 5.18
N LEU A 115 14.55 33.25 6.22
CA LEU A 115 15.56 32.64 7.10
C LEU A 115 16.49 31.67 6.36
N GLN A 116 16.04 31.05 5.30
CA GLN A 116 16.85 30.16 4.49
C GLN A 116 18.02 30.86 3.81
N TYR A 117 17.85 32.16 3.46
CA TYR A 117 18.84 32.97 2.77
C TYR A 117 19.55 33.98 3.72
N ASP A 118 19.19 34.07 5.00
CA ASP A 118 19.89 34.90 5.99
C ASP A 118 20.95 34.03 6.69
N GLU A 119 22.22 34.43 6.67
CA GLU A 119 23.35 33.75 7.30
C GLU A 119 23.27 33.72 8.86
N GLY A 120 22.11 34.03 9.44
CA GLY A 120 21.84 33.99 10.87
C GLY A 120 21.61 32.56 11.41
N GLU A 121 21.69 32.43 12.75
CA GLU A 121 21.35 31.16 13.43
C GLU A 121 19.91 30.76 13.12
N ILE A 122 19.72 29.54 12.62
CA ILE A 122 18.44 28.96 12.21
C ILE A 122 17.64 28.64 13.46
N GLU A 123 16.75 29.53 13.88
CA GLU A 123 15.75 29.28 14.91
C GLU A 123 14.40 28.96 14.28
N ASP A 124 13.99 27.66 14.40
CA ASP A 124 12.59 27.24 14.48
C ASP A 124 11.72 27.23 13.20
N PHE A 125 12.26 26.76 12.05
CA PHE A 125 11.44 26.44 10.86
C PHE A 125 10.20 25.60 11.20
N ALA A 126 10.33 24.63 12.11
CA ALA A 126 9.26 23.73 12.48
C ALA A 126 8.12 24.44 13.20
N GLU A 127 8.42 25.36 14.12
CA GLU A 127 7.39 26.12 14.85
C GLU A 127 6.66 27.10 13.93
N ASN A 128 7.36 27.81 13.06
CA ASN A 128 6.76 28.69 12.07
C ASN A 128 5.86 27.92 11.11
N SER A 129 6.31 26.75 10.61
CA SER A 129 5.52 25.88 9.75
C SER A 129 4.26 25.36 10.45
N ARG A 130 4.34 24.98 11.74
CA ARG A 130 3.16 24.59 12.52
C ARG A 130 2.16 25.76 12.65
N LYS A 131 2.63 26.98 12.88
CA LYS A 131 1.77 28.17 12.96
C LYS A 131 1.09 28.46 11.63
N ALA A 132 1.83 28.42 10.51
CA ALA A 132 1.26 28.57 9.18
C ALA A 132 0.16 27.54 8.91
N LEU A 133 0.44 26.24 9.13
CA LEU A 133 -0.52 25.16 8.96
C LEU A 133 -1.71 25.26 9.92
N HIS A 134 -1.50 25.74 11.14
CA HIS A 134 -2.56 25.98 12.11
C HIS A 134 -3.56 27.04 11.62
N TYR A 135 -3.07 28.18 11.12
CA TYR A 135 -3.94 29.20 10.53
C TYR A 135 -4.60 28.73 9.23
N MET A 136 -3.89 28.00 8.39
CA MET A 136 -4.48 27.34 7.21
C MET A 136 -5.65 26.44 7.59
N ALA A 137 -5.51 25.63 8.64
CA ALA A 137 -6.56 24.71 9.09
C ALA A 137 -7.85 25.41 9.50
N GLN A 138 -7.75 26.61 10.06
CA GLN A 138 -8.88 27.43 10.48
C GLN A 138 -9.52 28.20 9.32
N SER A 139 -8.75 28.54 8.29
CA SER A 139 -9.22 29.29 7.13
C SER A 139 -10.10 28.44 6.22
N LYS A 140 -11.23 29.00 5.75
CA LYS A 140 -12.05 28.36 4.72
C LYS A 140 -11.42 28.45 3.34
N GLU A 141 -10.66 29.49 3.09
CA GLU A 141 -9.99 29.76 1.80
C GLU A 141 -8.76 28.84 1.65
N TYR A 142 -7.88 28.82 2.64
CA TYR A 142 -6.57 28.17 2.54
C TYR A 142 -6.54 26.71 2.99
N ARG A 143 -7.53 26.23 3.74
CA ARG A 143 -7.59 24.85 4.28
C ARG A 143 -7.33 23.75 3.25
N ASN A 144 -7.74 23.96 2.01
CA ASN A 144 -7.60 22.99 0.93
C ASN A 144 -6.51 23.37 -0.08
N ASN A 145 -5.66 24.34 0.23
CA ASN A 145 -4.54 24.74 -0.62
C ASN A 145 -3.36 23.79 -0.38
N VAL A 146 -3.34 22.71 -1.16
CA VAL A 146 -2.31 21.65 -1.03
C VAL A 146 -0.95 22.11 -1.54
N ASP A 147 -0.93 23.04 -2.50
CA ASP A 147 0.32 23.57 -3.05
C ASP A 147 1.04 24.42 -1.97
N LEU A 148 0.28 25.19 -1.20
CA LEU A 148 0.83 25.89 -0.05
C LEU A 148 1.29 24.95 1.08
N CYS A 149 0.56 23.83 1.31
CA CYS A 149 1.03 22.79 2.23
C CYS A 149 2.38 22.20 1.78
N TRP A 150 2.54 21.95 0.49
CA TRP A 150 3.81 21.51 -0.08
C TRP A 150 4.92 22.53 0.13
N ARG A 151 4.68 23.81 -0.23
CA ARG A 151 5.62 24.92 -0.06
C ARG A 151 6.10 25.04 1.39
N ILE A 152 5.21 24.86 2.38
CA ILE A 152 5.57 24.91 3.81
C ILE A 152 6.42 23.69 4.20
N ALA A 153 6.14 22.53 3.64
CA ALA A 153 6.78 21.28 4.07
C ALA A 153 8.09 20.99 3.32
N SER A 154 8.24 21.44 2.06
CA SER A 154 9.44 21.17 1.24
C SER A 154 10.69 21.91 1.73
N ILE A 155 10.54 22.99 2.50
CA ILE A 155 11.66 23.76 3.05
C ILE A 155 12.62 22.89 3.88
N PHE A 156 12.13 21.80 4.49
CA PHE A 156 12.97 20.88 5.26
C PHE A 156 13.85 19.98 4.39
N LEU A 157 13.52 19.81 3.10
CA LEU A 157 14.35 19.06 2.16
C LEU A 157 15.62 19.83 1.79
N GLU A 158 15.54 21.15 1.77
CA GLU A 158 16.65 22.03 1.39
C GLU A 158 17.60 22.30 2.58
N ASN A 159 17.07 22.30 3.80
CA ASN A 159 17.81 22.68 5.02
C ASN A 159 18.38 21.51 5.85
N GLN A 160 18.19 20.27 5.46
CA GLN A 160 18.84 19.04 5.94
C GLN A 160 18.82 18.71 7.46
N GLU A 161 18.27 19.54 8.35
CA GLU A 161 18.26 19.24 9.80
C GLU A 161 17.33 18.08 10.17
N ASP A 162 16.20 17.97 9.53
CA ASP A 162 15.30 16.80 9.58
C ASP A 162 14.39 16.76 8.34
N ASN A 163 14.88 16.21 7.25
CA ASN A 163 14.14 16.09 6.00
C ASN A 163 12.83 15.27 6.12
N LYS A 164 12.58 14.58 7.25
CA LYS A 164 11.31 13.95 7.58
C LYS A 164 10.32 14.91 8.24
N GLN A 165 10.77 16.05 8.71
CA GLN A 165 9.93 16.98 9.49
C GLN A 165 8.78 17.54 8.65
N GLY A 166 9.01 17.87 7.40
CA GLY A 166 7.98 18.32 6.47
C GLY A 166 6.85 17.30 6.31
N ALA A 167 7.20 16.02 6.15
CA ALA A 167 6.23 14.93 6.06
C ALA A 167 5.40 14.82 7.35
N ARG A 168 6.04 14.85 8.53
CA ARG A 168 5.37 14.79 9.83
C ARG A 168 4.38 15.95 10.04
N LEU A 169 4.73 17.15 9.62
CA LEU A 169 3.85 18.31 9.70
C LEU A 169 2.59 18.12 8.83
N LEU A 170 2.73 17.57 7.62
CA LEU A 170 1.57 17.27 6.77
C LEU A 170 0.75 16.09 7.30
N GLU A 171 1.37 15.10 7.95
CA GLU A 171 0.65 14.04 8.65
C GLU A 171 -0.26 14.62 9.75
N GLU A 172 0.30 15.46 10.62
CA GLU A 172 -0.45 16.14 11.67
C GLU A 172 -1.60 16.96 11.08
N TYR A 173 -1.35 17.65 9.97
CA TYR A 173 -2.36 18.43 9.27
C TYR A 173 -3.50 17.57 8.76
N VAL A 174 -3.22 16.50 8.05
CA VAL A 174 -4.26 15.57 7.50
C VAL A 174 -5.08 14.93 8.61
N ILE A 175 -4.46 14.56 9.73
CA ILE A 175 -5.13 13.91 10.85
C ILE A 175 -6.05 14.88 11.60
N ASN A 176 -5.59 16.11 11.85
CA ASN A 176 -6.26 17.04 12.75
C ASN A 176 -7.26 17.96 12.05
N VAL A 177 -7.11 18.22 10.74
CA VAL A 177 -7.95 19.19 10.02
C VAL A 177 -9.30 18.57 9.62
N LYS A 178 -10.36 19.12 10.19
CA LYS A 178 -11.74 18.74 9.84
C LYS A 178 -12.21 19.46 8.57
N GLY A 179 -12.87 18.75 7.68
CA GLY A 179 -13.51 19.33 6.50
C GLY A 179 -12.57 19.52 5.30
N LEU A 180 -11.46 18.78 5.24
CA LEU A 180 -10.67 18.63 4.02
C LEU A 180 -11.52 18.00 2.92
N LYS A 181 -11.43 18.54 1.71
CA LYS A 181 -12.02 17.95 0.50
C LYS A 181 -11.34 16.61 0.20
N ALA A 182 -12.09 15.67 -0.38
CA ALA A 182 -11.55 14.36 -0.73
C ALA A 182 -10.32 14.46 -1.65
N GLU A 183 -10.36 15.33 -2.64
CA GLU A 183 -9.24 15.60 -3.54
C GLU A 183 -8.01 16.12 -2.81
N SER A 184 -8.18 17.12 -1.93
CA SER A 184 -7.07 17.67 -1.14
C SER A 184 -6.43 16.61 -0.25
N LYS A 185 -7.24 15.71 0.31
CA LYS A 185 -6.75 14.61 1.15
C LYS A 185 -5.89 13.61 0.36
N VAL A 186 -6.30 13.25 -0.85
CA VAL A 186 -5.52 12.38 -1.75
C VAL A 186 -4.20 13.03 -2.12
N ARG A 187 -4.23 14.31 -2.51
CA ARG A 187 -3.01 15.07 -2.85
C ARG A 187 -2.05 15.15 -1.67
N LEU A 188 -2.55 15.39 -0.46
CA LEU A 188 -1.74 15.41 0.76
C LEU A 188 -1.10 14.04 1.03
N TYR A 189 -1.83 12.92 0.87
CA TYR A 189 -1.23 11.59 0.98
C TYR A 189 -0.09 11.38 -0.02
N GLY A 190 -0.26 11.83 -1.26
CA GLY A 190 0.79 11.78 -2.28
C GLY A 190 2.01 12.61 -1.89
N ASN A 191 1.80 13.83 -1.42
CA ASN A 191 2.88 14.72 -0.99
C ASN A 191 3.62 14.16 0.25
N ILE A 192 2.91 13.64 1.24
CA ILE A 192 3.53 12.99 2.41
C ILE A 192 4.36 11.77 1.96
N GLY A 193 3.82 10.94 1.07
CA GLY A 193 4.55 9.79 0.51
C GLY A 193 5.82 10.22 -0.22
N GLN A 194 5.75 11.29 -1.02
CA GLN A 194 6.88 11.83 -1.76
C GLN A 194 7.95 12.42 -0.83
N LEU A 195 7.56 13.20 0.20
CA LEU A 195 8.49 13.75 1.19
C LEU A 195 9.23 12.65 1.95
N TYR A 196 8.53 11.59 2.39
CA TYR A 196 9.18 10.45 3.02
C TYR A 196 10.08 9.67 2.07
N SER A 197 9.71 9.55 0.79
CA SER A 197 10.55 8.91 -0.24
C SER A 197 11.86 9.66 -0.43
N ILE A 198 11.80 10.99 -0.61
CA ILE A 198 12.99 11.85 -0.74
C ILE A 198 13.84 11.78 0.54
N ALA A 199 13.23 11.74 1.70
CA ALA A 199 13.91 11.62 2.98
C ALA A 199 14.47 10.21 3.29
N GLY A 200 14.33 9.24 2.35
CA GLY A 200 14.79 7.87 2.51
C GLY A 200 14.01 7.02 3.50
N ASP A 201 12.83 7.47 3.97
CA ASP A 201 11.94 6.67 4.81
C ASP A 201 10.92 5.93 3.93
N TYR A 202 11.42 4.95 3.19
CA TYR A 202 10.65 4.20 2.21
C TYR A 202 9.45 3.47 2.81
N SER A 203 9.53 3.10 4.08
CA SER A 203 8.46 2.45 4.81
C SER A 203 7.27 3.38 5.06
N ALA A 204 7.52 4.59 5.56
CA ALA A 204 6.48 5.60 5.75
C ALA A 204 5.92 6.07 4.40
N ALA A 205 6.77 6.30 3.40
CA ALA A 205 6.37 6.66 2.04
C ALA A 205 5.39 5.64 1.46
N LEU A 206 5.71 4.35 1.55
CA LEU A 206 4.84 3.26 1.13
C LEU A 206 3.48 3.30 1.83
N GLN A 207 3.47 3.50 3.14
CA GLN A 207 2.23 3.55 3.91
C GLN A 207 1.28 4.64 3.41
N TYR A 208 1.82 5.84 3.10
CA TYR A 208 1.00 6.95 2.63
C TYR A 208 0.56 6.79 1.18
N CYS A 209 1.40 6.23 0.31
CA CYS A 209 1.00 5.86 -1.04
C CYS A 209 -0.17 4.86 -1.03
N TRP A 210 -0.11 3.83 -0.19
CA TRP A 210 -1.20 2.86 -0.07
C TRP A 210 -2.47 3.44 0.52
N ARG A 211 -2.38 4.29 1.54
CA ARG A 211 -3.54 5.03 2.05
C ARG A 211 -4.19 5.89 0.98
N GLY A 212 -3.37 6.52 0.14
CA GLY A 212 -3.85 7.33 -0.98
C GLY A 212 -4.58 6.49 -2.03
N LEU A 213 -4.01 5.35 -2.43
CA LEU A 213 -4.61 4.42 -3.39
C LEU A 213 -5.92 3.82 -2.85
N GLU A 214 -5.95 3.36 -1.60
CA GLU A 214 -7.17 2.84 -0.95
C GLU A 214 -8.26 3.91 -0.89
N PHE A 215 -7.88 5.15 -0.55
CA PHE A 215 -8.82 6.26 -0.50
C PHE A 215 -9.37 6.59 -1.89
N LEU A 216 -8.55 6.57 -2.93
CA LEU A 216 -8.97 6.73 -4.33
C LEU A 216 -9.95 5.63 -4.76
N GLU A 217 -9.64 4.37 -4.49
CA GLU A 217 -10.52 3.24 -4.83
C GLU A 217 -11.89 3.34 -4.13
N SER A 218 -11.90 3.80 -2.88
CA SER A 218 -13.13 4.01 -2.12
C SER A 218 -13.93 5.23 -2.55
N SER A 219 -13.31 6.13 -3.32
CA SER A 219 -13.87 7.43 -3.70
C SER A 219 -13.78 7.67 -5.23
N PRO A 220 -14.46 6.88 -6.07
CA PRO A 220 -14.31 6.89 -7.54
C PRO A 220 -14.76 8.19 -8.21
N LEU A 221 -15.43 9.09 -7.50
CA LEU A 221 -15.91 10.39 -8.01
C LEU A 221 -14.89 11.53 -7.83
N ILE A 222 -13.70 11.27 -7.30
CA ILE A 222 -12.64 12.28 -7.18
C ILE A 222 -12.20 12.69 -8.59
N PRO A 223 -12.16 14.00 -8.91
CA PRO A 223 -11.61 14.48 -10.16
C PRO A 223 -10.16 14.02 -10.34
N ASN A 224 -9.71 13.86 -11.58
CA ASN A 224 -8.33 13.50 -11.90
C ASN A 224 -7.82 12.20 -11.20
N HIS A 225 -8.75 11.27 -10.91
CA HIS A 225 -8.47 10.00 -10.23
C HIS A 225 -7.23 9.27 -10.79
N SER A 226 -7.10 9.19 -12.12
CA SER A 226 -5.99 8.51 -12.77
C SER A 226 -4.66 9.24 -12.63
N LYS A 227 -4.67 10.58 -12.63
CA LYS A 227 -3.47 11.38 -12.35
C LYS A 227 -2.89 11.05 -10.98
N TYR A 228 -3.74 10.97 -9.95
CA TYR A 228 -3.29 10.63 -8.61
C TYR A 228 -2.81 9.18 -8.50
N MET A 229 -3.48 8.23 -9.20
CA MET A 229 -2.99 6.84 -9.27
C MET A 229 -1.61 6.76 -9.91
N SER A 230 -1.39 7.43 -11.05
CA SER A 230 -0.10 7.48 -11.73
C SER A 230 1.00 8.03 -10.81
N LYS A 231 0.72 9.14 -10.11
CA LYS A 231 1.65 9.72 -9.14
C LYS A 231 2.01 8.75 -8.00
N PHE A 232 1.02 8.05 -7.42
CA PHE A 232 1.32 7.06 -6.38
C PHE A 232 2.20 5.92 -6.88
N PHE A 233 1.95 5.41 -8.10
CA PHE A 233 2.80 4.38 -8.67
C PHE A 233 4.22 4.88 -8.96
N ALA A 234 4.39 6.12 -9.41
CA ALA A 234 5.71 6.71 -9.58
C ALA A 234 6.48 6.76 -8.25
N VAL A 235 5.87 7.27 -7.17
CA VAL A 235 6.50 7.31 -5.84
C VAL A 235 6.79 5.89 -5.29
N LEU A 236 5.93 4.90 -5.59
CA LEU A 236 6.22 3.49 -5.25
C LEU A 236 7.42 2.96 -6.03
N GLY A 237 7.57 3.37 -7.28
CA GLY A 237 8.77 3.09 -8.10
C GLY A 237 10.03 3.68 -7.49
N ASP A 238 9.98 4.95 -7.08
CA ASP A 238 11.11 5.64 -6.42
C ASP A 238 11.51 4.92 -5.12
N ASN A 239 10.53 4.50 -4.31
CA ASN A 239 10.78 3.74 -3.09
C ASN A 239 11.44 2.37 -3.38
N ALA A 240 10.96 1.66 -4.39
CA ALA A 240 11.54 0.38 -4.79
C ALA A 240 12.97 0.56 -5.34
N TYR A 241 13.23 1.64 -6.08
CA TYR A 241 14.56 2.00 -6.56
C TYR A 241 15.51 2.30 -5.40
N GLY A 242 15.10 3.13 -4.44
CA GLY A 242 15.89 3.45 -3.24
C GLY A 242 16.24 2.21 -2.40
N LEU A 243 15.36 1.20 -2.41
CA LEU A 243 15.58 -0.12 -1.79
C LEU A 243 16.42 -1.06 -2.68
N GLU A 244 16.98 -0.60 -3.79
CA GLU A 244 17.73 -1.40 -4.78
C GLU A 244 16.89 -2.57 -5.37
N GLN A 245 15.55 -2.45 -5.35
CA GLN A 245 14.61 -3.40 -5.94
C GLN A 245 14.27 -3.00 -7.37
N TYR A 246 15.28 -2.87 -8.24
CA TYR A 246 15.16 -2.28 -9.59
C TYR A 246 14.07 -2.92 -10.45
N GLN A 247 13.87 -4.24 -10.36
CA GLN A 247 12.83 -4.91 -11.13
C GLN A 247 11.42 -4.51 -10.63
N ALA A 248 11.23 -4.35 -9.33
CA ALA A 248 9.95 -3.88 -8.76
C ALA A 248 9.74 -2.39 -9.07
N ALA A 249 10.80 -1.58 -9.07
CA ALA A 249 10.73 -0.18 -9.46
C ALA A 249 10.20 -0.03 -10.90
N ILE A 250 10.75 -0.80 -11.83
CA ILE A 250 10.30 -0.84 -13.23
C ILE A 250 8.81 -1.21 -13.32
N GLU A 251 8.36 -2.25 -12.59
CA GLU A 251 6.96 -2.66 -12.60
C GLU A 251 6.01 -1.55 -12.12
N TYR A 252 6.41 -0.75 -11.13
CA TYR A 252 5.63 0.40 -10.68
C TYR A 252 5.67 1.57 -11.66
N TYR A 253 6.83 1.89 -12.24
CA TYR A 253 6.92 2.92 -13.27
C TYR A 253 6.10 2.54 -14.51
N GLU A 254 6.13 1.29 -14.96
CA GLU A 254 5.29 0.80 -16.05
C GLU A 254 3.79 0.97 -15.72
N GLN A 255 3.34 0.70 -14.49
CA GLN A 255 1.95 0.93 -14.07
C GLN A 255 1.58 2.42 -14.13
N SER A 256 2.48 3.31 -13.73
CA SER A 256 2.29 4.75 -13.84
C SER A 256 2.17 5.18 -15.31
N LEU A 257 3.09 4.72 -16.16
CA LEU A 257 3.15 5.02 -17.59
C LEU A 257 2.00 4.42 -18.37
N GLU A 258 1.51 3.23 -18.00
CA GLU A 258 0.33 2.63 -18.62
C GLU A 258 -0.93 3.51 -18.47
N ILE A 259 -1.06 4.18 -17.32
CA ILE A 259 -2.15 5.14 -17.09
C ILE A 259 -2.03 6.34 -18.03
N PHE A 260 -0.83 6.87 -18.22
CA PHE A 260 -0.53 7.95 -19.15
C PHE A 260 -0.82 7.55 -20.61
N ARG A 261 -0.23 6.44 -21.07
CA ARG A 261 -0.38 5.93 -22.44
C ARG A 261 -1.83 5.64 -22.84
N LYS A 262 -2.70 5.25 -21.88
CA LYS A 262 -4.12 5.00 -22.12
C LYS A 262 -4.95 6.27 -22.29
N ARG A 263 -4.50 7.43 -21.83
CA ARG A 263 -5.30 8.66 -21.78
C ARG A 263 -4.76 9.78 -22.64
N GLU A 264 -3.46 9.75 -22.98
CA GLU A 264 -2.78 10.85 -23.70
C GLU A 264 -3.10 12.23 -23.11
N ASP A 265 -3.03 12.34 -21.76
CA ASP A 265 -3.37 13.56 -21.03
C ASP A 265 -2.16 14.48 -20.98
N ASP A 266 -2.22 15.61 -21.71
CA ASP A 266 -1.13 16.59 -21.79
C ASP A 266 -0.68 17.10 -20.41
N HIS A 267 -1.56 17.08 -19.40
CA HIS A 267 -1.20 17.47 -18.04
C HIS A 267 -0.34 16.45 -17.28
N LEU A 268 -0.12 15.25 -17.83
CA LEU A 268 0.70 14.19 -17.26
C LEU A 268 2.04 14.02 -17.95
N VAL A 269 2.33 14.77 -19.01
CA VAL A 269 3.55 14.60 -19.84
C VAL A 269 4.81 14.75 -19.01
N ALA A 270 4.86 15.75 -18.10
CA ALA A 270 6.03 15.97 -17.25
C ALA A 270 6.23 14.83 -16.23
N ASP A 271 5.16 14.43 -15.54
CA ASP A 271 5.20 13.32 -14.57
C ASP A 271 5.58 11.99 -15.29
N ALA A 272 5.07 11.76 -16.50
CA ALA A 272 5.41 10.60 -17.32
C ALA A 272 6.87 10.63 -17.80
N SER A 273 7.37 11.79 -18.20
CA SER A 273 8.76 11.95 -18.62
C SER A 273 9.73 11.67 -17.47
N LEU A 274 9.43 12.13 -16.26
CA LEU A 274 10.22 11.83 -15.07
C LEU A 274 10.17 10.33 -14.74
N ALA A 275 8.99 9.71 -14.81
CA ALA A 275 8.84 8.27 -14.59
C ALA A 275 9.66 7.45 -15.62
N LEU A 276 9.71 7.89 -16.88
CA LEU A 276 10.55 7.27 -17.92
C LEU A 276 12.04 7.41 -17.60
N VAL A 277 12.51 8.59 -17.18
CA VAL A 277 13.91 8.77 -16.76
C VAL A 277 14.27 7.79 -15.64
N ASN A 278 13.42 7.68 -14.62
CA ASN A 278 13.65 6.80 -13.47
C ASN A 278 13.57 5.32 -13.87
N GLU A 279 12.64 4.94 -14.76
CA GLU A 279 12.58 3.60 -15.37
C GLU A 279 13.85 3.28 -16.16
N GLY A 280 14.32 4.21 -17.00
CA GLY A 280 15.55 4.09 -17.76
C GLY A 280 16.77 3.90 -16.87
N THR A 281 16.85 4.66 -15.77
CA THR A 281 17.90 4.53 -14.76
C THR A 281 17.87 3.14 -14.11
N ALA A 282 16.68 2.63 -13.76
CA ALA A 282 16.53 1.29 -13.20
C ALA A 282 16.92 0.18 -14.21
N TYR A 283 16.64 0.36 -15.51
CA TYR A 283 17.12 -0.54 -16.55
C TYR A 283 18.64 -0.48 -16.71
N LEU A 284 19.24 0.71 -16.55
CA LEU A 284 20.69 0.87 -16.60
C LEU A 284 21.39 0.10 -15.48
N GLU A 285 20.88 0.22 -14.24
CA GLU A 285 21.37 -0.54 -13.07
C GLU A 285 21.27 -2.06 -13.26
N LEU A 286 20.34 -2.54 -14.08
CA LEU A 286 20.21 -3.96 -14.44
C LEU A 286 21.03 -4.35 -15.68
N GLY A 287 21.78 -3.42 -16.31
CA GLY A 287 22.54 -3.64 -17.54
C GLY A 287 21.67 -3.94 -18.77
N GLN A 288 20.40 -3.48 -18.77
CA GLN A 288 19.45 -3.72 -19.85
C GLN A 288 19.48 -2.61 -20.91
N HIS A 289 20.62 -2.35 -21.52
CA HIS A 289 20.90 -1.23 -22.43
C HIS A 289 19.87 -1.06 -23.56
N LYS A 290 19.35 -2.16 -24.13
CA LYS A 290 18.31 -2.09 -25.18
C LYS A 290 17.01 -1.49 -24.67
N LYS A 291 16.67 -1.71 -23.40
CA LYS A 291 15.50 -1.12 -22.77
C LYS A 291 15.71 0.36 -22.49
N VAL A 292 16.91 0.74 -22.05
CA VAL A 292 17.27 2.16 -21.88
C VAL A 292 17.10 2.93 -23.19
N LEU A 293 17.53 2.36 -24.32
CA LEU A 293 17.34 2.97 -25.65
C LEU A 293 15.84 3.17 -25.97
N SER A 294 15.01 2.16 -25.71
CA SER A 294 13.56 2.27 -25.93
C SER A 294 12.91 3.37 -25.08
N VAL A 295 13.36 3.52 -23.83
CA VAL A 295 12.89 4.60 -22.93
C VAL A 295 13.34 5.96 -23.45
N LEU A 296 14.59 6.09 -23.90
CA LEU A 296 15.12 7.33 -24.47
C LEU A 296 14.38 7.75 -25.76
N GLU A 297 13.99 6.78 -26.61
CA GLU A 297 13.16 7.03 -27.79
C GLU A 297 11.78 7.59 -27.41
N GLU A 298 11.13 7.01 -26.40
CA GLU A 298 9.84 7.50 -25.90
C GLU A 298 9.96 8.89 -25.26
N LEU A 299 11.04 9.16 -24.52
CA LEU A 299 11.33 10.49 -23.98
C LEU A 299 11.51 11.55 -25.08
N ASP A 300 12.23 11.22 -26.15
CA ASP A 300 12.44 12.12 -27.29
C ASP A 300 11.11 12.51 -27.97
N GLU A 301 10.08 11.64 -27.93
CA GLU A 301 8.73 11.93 -28.43
C GLU A 301 7.91 12.81 -27.47
N LEU A 302 8.19 12.78 -26.17
CA LEU A 302 7.46 13.54 -25.15
C LEU A 302 8.04 14.94 -24.89
N ILE A 303 9.36 15.13 -24.98
CA ILE A 303 10.03 16.41 -24.71
C ILE A 303 9.41 17.59 -25.49
N PRO A 304 9.05 17.49 -26.78
CA PRO A 304 8.40 18.59 -27.50
C PRO A 304 7.04 18.99 -26.95
N LYS A 305 6.38 18.13 -26.17
CA LYS A 305 5.04 18.33 -25.58
C LYS A 305 5.11 18.90 -24.16
N LEU A 306 6.31 18.99 -23.58
CA LEU A 306 6.50 19.49 -22.23
C LEU A 306 6.20 20.99 -22.13
N PRO A 307 5.65 21.45 -21.00
CA PRO A 307 5.65 22.87 -20.66
C PRO A 307 7.07 23.44 -20.65
N GLU A 308 7.24 24.69 -21.09
CA GLU A 308 8.56 25.29 -21.24
C GLU A 308 9.38 25.28 -19.94
N ALA A 309 8.72 25.54 -18.81
CA ALA A 309 9.33 25.54 -17.47
C ALA A 309 9.89 24.17 -16.98
N GLN A 310 9.60 23.07 -17.67
CA GLN A 310 10.03 21.72 -17.29
C GLN A 310 10.87 21.04 -18.35
N LYS A 311 10.99 21.68 -19.49
CA LYS A 311 11.59 21.08 -20.68
C LYS A 311 13.10 20.92 -20.53
N ASP A 312 13.77 21.95 -20.08
CA ASP A 312 15.22 21.96 -19.92
C ASP A 312 15.64 20.95 -18.84
N ASP A 313 14.91 20.88 -17.76
CA ASP A 313 15.12 19.92 -16.66
C ASP A 313 15.05 18.46 -17.15
N ILE A 314 14.01 18.11 -17.90
CA ILE A 314 13.87 16.75 -18.47
C ILE A 314 14.94 16.49 -19.53
N GLN A 315 15.35 17.51 -20.31
CA GLN A 315 16.44 17.37 -21.28
C GLN A 315 17.80 17.10 -20.60
N ILE A 316 18.07 17.76 -19.46
CA ILE A 316 19.27 17.51 -18.65
C ILE A 316 19.28 16.06 -18.16
N LEU A 317 18.18 15.60 -17.54
CA LEU A 317 18.07 14.22 -17.03
C LEU A 317 18.16 13.18 -18.14
N ARG A 318 17.53 13.41 -19.28
CA ARG A 318 17.61 12.54 -20.48
C ARG A 318 19.02 12.50 -21.03
N GLY A 319 19.70 13.66 -21.14
CA GLY A 319 21.11 13.75 -21.58
C GLY A 319 22.03 12.99 -20.64
N ASN A 320 21.84 13.15 -19.34
CA ASN A 320 22.57 12.40 -18.31
C ASN A 320 22.37 10.87 -18.43
N LEU A 321 21.13 10.39 -18.58
CA LEU A 321 20.84 8.96 -18.77
C LEU A 321 21.48 8.41 -20.05
N ARG A 322 21.44 9.17 -21.14
CA ARG A 322 22.04 8.77 -22.41
C ARG A 322 23.57 8.77 -22.34
N ALA A 323 24.16 9.73 -21.64
CA ALA A 323 25.60 9.77 -21.43
C ALA A 323 26.06 8.55 -20.60
N GLN A 324 25.37 8.19 -19.55
CA GLN A 324 25.70 7.00 -18.77
C GLN A 324 25.64 5.72 -19.61
N LEU A 325 24.61 5.57 -20.46
CA LEU A 325 24.52 4.46 -21.39
C LEU A 325 25.76 4.41 -22.35
N TYR A 326 26.15 5.57 -22.92
CA TYR A 326 27.32 5.62 -23.82
C TYR A 326 28.63 5.35 -23.07
N ILE A 327 28.76 5.75 -21.80
CA ILE A 327 29.90 5.39 -20.95
C ILE A 327 29.99 3.86 -20.80
N ASP A 328 28.86 3.22 -20.48
CA ASP A 328 28.78 1.76 -20.29
C ASP A 328 29.08 0.99 -21.59
N GLU A 329 28.78 1.57 -22.75
CA GLU A 329 29.09 1.02 -24.07
C GLU A 329 30.51 1.36 -24.57
N GLY A 330 31.27 2.18 -23.84
CA GLY A 330 32.61 2.64 -24.19
C GLY A 330 32.64 3.69 -25.30
N ASN A 331 31.51 4.32 -25.61
CA ASN A 331 31.39 5.36 -26.62
C ASN A 331 31.58 6.75 -25.99
N LEU A 332 32.83 7.05 -25.62
CA LEU A 332 33.16 8.23 -24.82
C LEU A 332 32.99 9.57 -25.57
N GLU A 333 33.05 9.58 -26.89
CA GLU A 333 32.84 10.80 -27.71
C GLU A 333 31.36 11.22 -27.70
N GLN A 334 30.44 10.25 -27.80
CA GLN A 334 29.01 10.55 -27.72
C GLN A 334 28.58 10.87 -26.29
N ALA A 335 29.21 10.23 -25.30
CA ALA A 335 28.97 10.55 -23.88
C ALA A 335 29.36 12.01 -23.60
N GLU A 336 30.52 12.48 -24.06
CA GLU A 336 30.96 13.86 -23.91
C GLU A 336 29.94 14.85 -24.50
N TYR A 337 29.48 14.59 -25.72
CA TYR A 337 28.49 15.47 -26.35
C TYR A 337 27.21 15.62 -25.55
N GLU A 338 26.67 14.52 -25.02
CA GLU A 338 25.46 14.58 -24.20
C GLU A 338 25.72 15.26 -22.85
N LEU A 339 26.86 15.04 -22.20
CA LEU A 339 27.26 15.68 -20.95
C LEU A 339 27.41 17.20 -21.11
N GLU A 340 28.15 17.64 -22.16
CA GLU A 340 28.34 19.08 -22.42
C GLU A 340 26.98 19.77 -22.71
N THR A 341 26.15 19.12 -23.55
CA THR A 341 24.80 19.64 -23.84
C THR A 341 23.94 19.78 -22.56
N ALA A 342 23.97 18.77 -21.69
CA ALA A 342 23.23 18.81 -20.42
C ALA A 342 23.79 19.91 -19.49
N LYS A 343 25.11 20.12 -19.48
CA LYS A 343 25.76 21.15 -18.67
C LYS A 343 25.48 22.57 -19.16
N GLU A 344 25.42 22.76 -20.47
CA GLU A 344 25.02 24.05 -21.07
C GLU A 344 23.59 24.41 -20.65
N LEU A 345 22.66 23.45 -20.69
CA LEU A 345 21.29 23.65 -20.24
C LEU A 345 21.22 23.94 -18.73
N LEU A 346 21.96 23.18 -17.91
CA LEU A 346 22.01 23.39 -16.46
C LEU A 346 22.45 24.82 -16.08
N ASN A 347 23.37 25.42 -16.82
CA ASN A 347 23.85 26.77 -16.59
C ASN A 347 22.83 27.87 -16.95
N THR A 348 21.81 27.55 -17.73
CA THR A 348 20.75 28.48 -18.20
C THR A 348 19.39 28.19 -17.59
N ASP A 349 19.26 27.11 -16.82
CA ASP A 349 18.01 26.68 -16.21
C ASP A 349 17.76 27.46 -14.91
N ASP A 350 16.78 28.34 -14.95
CA ASP A 350 16.36 29.18 -13.80
C ASP A 350 15.25 28.53 -12.95
N VAL A 351 14.76 27.34 -13.37
CA VAL A 351 13.61 26.67 -12.71
C VAL A 351 14.02 25.27 -12.29
N GLU A 352 13.89 24.97 -11.00
CA GLU A 352 14.20 23.66 -10.44
C GLU A 352 12.95 22.78 -10.32
N TYR A 353 12.71 21.91 -11.33
CA TYR A 353 11.67 20.90 -11.30
C TYR A 353 12.16 19.56 -10.71
N SER A 354 13.43 19.21 -10.95
CA SER A 354 14.11 18.03 -10.43
C SER A 354 15.28 18.43 -9.53
N LEU A 355 15.29 17.93 -8.28
CA LEU A 355 16.34 18.21 -7.30
C LEU A 355 17.66 17.50 -7.66
N ASN A 356 18.79 18.12 -7.32
CA ASN A 356 20.13 17.53 -7.38
C ASN A 356 20.57 17.00 -8.76
N LYS A 357 20.01 17.51 -9.86
CA LYS A 357 20.37 17.13 -11.23
C LYS A 357 21.83 17.42 -11.54
N ASP A 358 22.41 18.46 -10.95
CA ASP A 358 23.81 18.83 -11.00
C ASP A 358 24.72 17.72 -10.41
N VAL A 359 24.40 17.18 -9.25
CA VAL A 359 25.17 16.11 -8.60
C VAL A 359 25.15 14.82 -9.41
N TYR A 360 24.01 14.48 -10.01
CA TYR A 360 23.91 13.31 -10.92
C TYR A 360 24.71 13.53 -12.20
N LEU A 361 24.71 14.74 -12.74
CA LEU A 361 25.49 15.08 -13.92
C LEU A 361 27.01 15.04 -13.62
N ASP A 362 27.44 15.61 -12.48
CA ASP A 362 28.83 15.54 -12.03
C ASP A 362 29.29 14.09 -11.82
N TYR A 363 28.43 13.20 -11.32
CA TYR A 363 28.73 11.78 -11.19
C TYR A 363 28.99 11.14 -12.57
N SER A 364 28.22 11.50 -13.58
CA SER A 364 28.43 11.00 -14.94
C SER A 364 29.71 11.57 -15.56
N TYR A 365 30.05 12.82 -15.29
CA TYR A 365 31.36 13.39 -15.68
C TYR A 365 32.52 12.68 -14.99
N ALA A 366 32.42 12.39 -13.70
CA ALA A 366 33.47 11.67 -12.97
C ALA A 366 33.70 10.26 -13.57
N ARG A 367 32.63 9.55 -13.94
CA ARG A 367 32.72 8.26 -14.65
C ARG A 367 33.37 8.40 -16.04
N TRP A 368 32.98 9.42 -16.79
CA TRP A 368 33.54 9.70 -18.12
C TRP A 368 35.04 10.02 -18.03
N TYR A 369 35.48 10.86 -17.06
CA TYR A 369 36.92 11.10 -16.82
C TYR A 369 37.66 9.83 -16.42
N LYS A 370 37.09 8.99 -15.60
CA LYS A 370 37.65 7.69 -15.18
C LYS A 370 37.92 6.81 -16.40
N GLU A 371 36.95 6.68 -17.32
CA GLU A 371 37.07 5.85 -18.52
C GLU A 371 38.05 6.42 -19.52
N GLN A 372 38.31 7.72 -19.52
CA GLN A 372 39.37 8.36 -20.30
C GLN A 372 40.78 8.24 -19.69
N GLY A 373 40.89 7.72 -18.46
CA GLY A 373 42.13 7.67 -17.70
C GLY A 373 42.55 9.03 -17.11
N ARG A 374 41.64 9.99 -17.05
CA ARG A 374 41.83 11.32 -16.41
C ARG A 374 41.51 11.22 -14.94
N PHE A 375 42.41 10.51 -14.21
CA PHE A 375 42.11 10.09 -12.85
C PHE A 375 42.06 11.25 -11.84
N ASP A 376 42.89 12.27 -12.00
CA ASP A 376 42.90 13.43 -11.10
C ASP A 376 41.55 14.16 -11.12
N GLU A 377 41.02 14.45 -12.31
CA GLU A 377 39.73 15.12 -12.48
C GLU A 377 38.57 14.25 -12.00
N ALA A 378 38.61 12.95 -12.25
CA ALA A 378 37.62 12.01 -11.77
C ALA A 378 37.61 11.97 -10.24
N LEU A 379 38.76 11.89 -9.59
CA LEU A 379 38.88 11.84 -8.11
C LEU A 379 38.39 13.12 -7.45
N GLU A 380 38.67 14.31 -8.05
CA GLU A 380 38.16 15.60 -7.54
C GLU A 380 36.62 15.62 -7.50
N LEU A 381 35.99 15.25 -8.62
CA LEU A 381 34.53 15.16 -8.69
C LEU A 381 33.96 14.10 -7.74
N TYR A 382 34.51 12.89 -7.70
CA TYR A 382 34.04 11.88 -6.76
C TYR A 382 34.13 12.33 -5.31
N GLN A 383 35.18 13.03 -4.90
CA GLN A 383 35.31 13.59 -3.55
C GLN A 383 34.24 14.65 -3.25
N GLN A 384 33.88 15.48 -4.25
CA GLN A 384 32.80 16.43 -4.13
C GLN A 384 31.45 15.71 -4.01
N ILE A 385 31.19 14.73 -4.88
CA ILE A 385 29.96 13.94 -4.89
C ILE A 385 29.74 13.23 -3.56
N VAL A 386 30.80 12.61 -2.99
CA VAL A 386 30.70 11.97 -1.65
C VAL A 386 30.19 12.93 -0.60
N ARG A 387 30.68 14.19 -0.60
CA ARG A 387 30.22 15.21 0.36
C ARG A 387 28.79 15.62 0.12
N CYS A 388 28.46 16.02 -1.11
CA CYS A 388 27.12 16.49 -1.47
C CYS A 388 26.08 15.38 -1.36
N SER A 389 26.41 14.15 -1.77
CA SER A 389 25.49 13.01 -1.73
C SER A 389 25.17 12.56 -0.31
N ALA A 390 26.15 12.56 0.59
CA ALA A 390 25.94 12.22 2.00
C ALA A 390 24.98 13.23 2.66
N ASP A 391 25.19 14.50 2.37
CA ASP A 391 24.37 15.59 2.89
C ASP A 391 22.94 15.54 2.31
N ALA A 392 22.77 15.30 1.03
CA ALA A 392 21.46 15.24 0.37
C ALA A 392 20.77 13.85 0.41
N GLY A 393 21.44 12.82 0.95
CA GLY A 393 20.88 11.47 1.05
C GLY A 393 20.70 10.77 -0.29
N LEU A 394 21.50 11.11 -1.33
CA LEU A 394 21.34 10.60 -2.70
C LEU A 394 21.82 9.15 -2.89
N GLY A 395 22.64 8.65 -1.98
CA GLY A 395 23.16 7.28 -2.00
C GLY A 395 24.26 7.00 -3.05
N LEU A 396 24.83 8.05 -3.66
CA LEU A 396 25.90 7.93 -4.66
C LEU A 396 27.27 7.60 -4.05
N GLU A 397 27.45 7.77 -2.73
CA GLU A 397 28.71 7.57 -2.02
C GLU A 397 29.29 6.16 -2.22
N LYS A 398 28.43 5.15 -2.20
CA LYS A 398 28.79 3.75 -2.45
C LYS A 398 29.47 3.59 -3.81
N ASN A 399 28.84 4.14 -4.85
CA ASN A 399 29.32 4.03 -6.22
C ASN A 399 30.61 4.87 -6.41
N ALA A 400 30.63 6.10 -5.86
CA ALA A 400 31.80 6.97 -5.91
C ALA A 400 33.02 6.35 -5.21
N TYR A 401 32.86 5.81 -3.98
CA TYR A 401 33.97 5.11 -3.32
C TYR A 401 34.43 3.86 -4.07
N SER A 402 33.50 3.13 -4.74
CA SER A 402 33.90 1.99 -5.57
C SER A 402 34.77 2.42 -6.73
N ASP A 403 34.33 3.47 -7.44
CA ASP A 403 35.05 4.01 -8.61
C ASP A 403 36.42 4.63 -8.21
N MET A 404 36.48 5.36 -7.11
CA MET A 404 37.74 5.88 -6.55
C MET A 404 38.71 4.74 -6.20
N ALA A 405 38.22 3.66 -5.60
CA ALA A 405 39.05 2.50 -5.27
C ALA A 405 39.61 1.84 -6.54
N ASP A 406 38.82 1.73 -7.59
CA ASP A 406 39.26 1.21 -8.88
C ASP A 406 40.38 2.06 -9.50
N ILE A 407 40.26 3.41 -9.39
CA ILE A 407 41.33 4.33 -9.86
C ILE A 407 42.61 4.11 -9.05
N TYR A 408 42.54 4.12 -7.71
CA TYR A 408 43.72 3.94 -6.86
C TYR A 408 44.37 2.58 -7.06
N MET A 409 43.62 1.55 -7.40
CA MET A 409 44.15 0.23 -7.77
C MET A 409 44.90 0.29 -9.09
N GLN A 410 44.38 1.00 -10.11
CA GLN A 410 45.08 1.18 -11.40
C GLN A 410 46.35 2.00 -11.25
N GLU A 411 46.38 2.99 -10.39
CA GLU A 411 47.56 3.80 -10.07
C GLU A 411 48.59 3.10 -9.16
N ASN A 412 48.28 1.88 -8.67
CA ASN A 412 49.06 1.14 -7.68
C ASN A 412 49.22 1.91 -6.34
N ASN A 413 48.34 2.79 -6.01
CA ASN A 413 48.28 3.53 -4.73
C ASN A 413 47.61 2.71 -3.67
N THR A 414 48.33 1.77 -3.08
CA THR A 414 47.78 0.79 -2.12
C THR A 414 47.20 1.44 -0.85
N ASP A 415 47.82 2.52 -0.35
CA ASP A 415 47.39 3.17 0.89
C ASP A 415 46.04 3.90 0.65
N ALA A 416 45.91 4.65 -0.43
CA ALA A 416 44.65 5.31 -0.81
C ALA A 416 43.56 4.28 -1.14
N TYR A 417 43.90 3.18 -1.81
CA TYR A 417 42.97 2.07 -2.08
C TYR A 417 42.39 1.50 -0.78
N ILE A 418 43.24 1.17 0.19
CA ILE A 418 42.80 0.60 1.49
C ILE A 418 41.88 1.59 2.21
N ALA A 419 42.30 2.86 2.34
CA ALA A 419 41.52 3.90 3.00
C ALA A 419 40.14 4.09 2.34
N THR A 420 40.08 4.10 1.01
CA THR A 420 38.83 4.24 0.26
C THR A 420 37.95 3.01 0.42
N ARG A 421 38.51 1.79 0.43
CA ARG A 421 37.76 0.54 0.65
C ARG A 421 37.20 0.46 2.06
N GLU A 422 37.88 1.00 3.07
CA GLU A 422 37.34 1.10 4.43
C GLU A 422 36.10 2.00 4.49
N GLN A 423 36.15 3.17 3.79
CA GLN A 423 34.97 4.04 3.70
C GLN A 423 33.82 3.37 2.91
N TYR A 424 34.14 2.71 1.80
CA TYR A 424 33.16 1.92 1.02
C TYR A 424 32.45 0.88 1.88
N VAL A 425 33.21 0.09 2.69
CA VAL A 425 32.62 -0.93 3.59
C VAL A 425 31.74 -0.27 4.64
N LYS A 426 32.18 0.83 5.23
CA LYS A 426 31.40 1.58 6.22
C LYS A 426 30.07 2.09 5.65
N VAL A 427 30.09 2.65 4.44
CA VAL A 427 28.87 3.11 3.76
C VAL A 427 27.93 1.93 3.49
N ILE A 428 28.45 0.81 2.99
CA ILE A 428 27.67 -0.41 2.76
C ILE A 428 27.06 -0.95 4.06
N GLU A 429 27.80 -1.01 5.14
CA GLU A 429 27.30 -1.49 6.43
C GLU A 429 26.15 -0.62 6.94
N LEU A 430 26.32 0.70 6.90
CA LEU A 430 25.26 1.66 7.27
C LEU A 430 24.04 1.51 6.37
N LYS A 431 24.25 1.47 5.03
CA LYS A 431 23.18 1.30 4.06
C LYS A 431 22.47 -0.05 4.23
N ASN A 432 23.19 -1.14 4.44
CA ASN A 432 22.60 -2.46 4.67
C ASN A 432 21.80 -2.53 5.97
N GLN A 433 22.21 -1.85 7.03
CA GLN A 433 21.42 -1.73 8.25
C GLN A 433 20.13 -0.97 8.00
N GLN A 434 20.19 0.16 7.30
CA GLN A 434 19.03 0.96 6.92
C GLN A 434 18.12 0.17 5.97
N LEU A 435 18.65 -0.36 4.86
CA LEU A 435 17.91 -1.17 3.91
C LEU A 435 17.28 -2.41 4.56
N SER A 436 17.96 -3.05 5.52
CA SER A 436 17.40 -4.18 6.24
C SER A 436 16.18 -3.77 7.05
N THR A 437 16.24 -2.65 7.76
CA THR A 437 15.13 -2.11 8.56
C THR A 437 13.98 -1.66 7.63
N ASP A 438 14.29 -0.87 6.63
CA ASP A 438 13.31 -0.33 5.70
C ASP A 438 12.66 -1.42 4.83
N TYR A 439 13.46 -2.40 4.35
CA TYR A 439 12.94 -3.55 3.60
C TYR A 439 12.00 -4.43 4.42
N ILE A 440 12.29 -4.57 5.69
CA ILE A 440 11.45 -5.26 6.66
C ILE A 440 10.07 -4.61 6.71
N GLU A 441 10.03 -3.33 7.04
CA GLU A 441 8.80 -2.57 7.15
C GLU A 441 8.08 -2.45 5.80
N TYR A 442 8.83 -2.25 4.71
CA TYR A 442 8.33 -2.20 3.35
C TYR A 442 7.64 -3.50 2.93
N SER A 443 8.30 -4.65 3.13
CA SER A 443 7.73 -5.94 2.73
C SER A 443 6.50 -6.33 3.55
N GLU A 444 6.45 -5.94 4.83
CA GLU A 444 5.28 -6.10 5.68
C GLU A 444 4.08 -5.29 5.14
N LYS A 445 4.32 -4.03 4.76
CA LYS A 445 3.28 -3.13 4.26
C LYS A 445 2.79 -3.52 2.85
N ILE A 446 3.68 -3.97 1.96
CA ILE A 446 3.29 -4.54 0.65
C ILE A 446 2.37 -5.74 0.83
N HIS A 447 2.73 -6.66 1.73
CA HIS A 447 1.92 -7.85 1.94
C HIS A 447 0.52 -7.51 2.49
N GLN A 448 0.42 -6.52 3.38
CA GLN A 448 -0.87 -6.00 3.85
C GLN A 448 -1.71 -5.45 2.70
N TYR A 449 -1.12 -4.67 1.81
CA TYR A 449 -1.83 -4.11 0.67
C TYR A 449 -2.40 -5.19 -0.25
N TYR A 450 -1.57 -6.17 -0.68
CA TYR A 450 -2.06 -7.25 -1.54
C TYR A 450 -3.17 -8.05 -0.88
N SER A 451 -3.09 -8.31 0.42
CA SER A 451 -4.16 -9.01 1.15
C SER A 451 -5.45 -8.18 1.23
N LEU A 452 -5.34 -6.87 1.45
CA LEU A 452 -6.48 -5.96 1.45
C LEU A 452 -7.12 -5.81 0.06
N THR A 453 -6.30 -5.68 -0.98
CA THR A 453 -6.77 -5.58 -2.37
C THR A 453 -7.50 -6.85 -2.80
N GLU A 454 -6.98 -8.02 -2.46
CA GLU A 454 -7.64 -9.31 -2.70
C GLU A 454 -8.98 -9.40 -1.94
N GLN A 455 -9.03 -8.97 -0.68
CA GLN A 455 -10.26 -8.91 0.09
C GLN A 455 -11.28 -7.94 -0.53
N HIS A 456 -10.84 -6.76 -0.99
CA HIS A 456 -11.70 -5.78 -1.67
C HIS A 456 -12.23 -6.30 -3.00
N GLN A 457 -11.42 -6.97 -3.82
CA GLN A 457 -11.86 -7.62 -5.05
C GLN A 457 -12.88 -8.71 -4.78
N ASN A 458 -12.61 -9.60 -3.83
CA ASN A 458 -13.54 -10.63 -3.39
C ASN A 458 -14.84 -10.03 -2.86
N ARG A 459 -14.78 -8.95 -2.11
CA ARG A 459 -15.95 -8.21 -1.62
C ARG A 459 -16.75 -7.58 -2.76
N LYS A 460 -16.11 -6.97 -3.75
CA LYS A 460 -16.77 -6.45 -4.97
C LYS A 460 -17.46 -7.56 -5.74
N ILE A 461 -16.81 -8.72 -5.93
CA ILE A 461 -17.40 -9.90 -6.58
C ILE A 461 -18.62 -10.39 -5.78
N ILE A 462 -18.52 -10.52 -4.48
CA ILE A 462 -19.61 -10.95 -3.60
C ILE A 462 -20.79 -9.97 -3.68
N ILE A 463 -20.53 -8.66 -3.61
CA ILE A 463 -21.58 -7.62 -3.73
C ILE A 463 -22.25 -7.68 -5.11
N THR A 464 -21.46 -7.87 -6.17
CA THR A 464 -21.99 -8.00 -7.54
C THR A 464 -22.86 -9.24 -7.67
N VAL A 465 -22.41 -10.39 -7.15
CA VAL A 465 -23.18 -11.64 -7.14
C VAL A 465 -24.47 -11.47 -6.33
N ILE A 466 -24.40 -10.89 -5.13
CA ILE A 466 -25.58 -10.63 -4.30
C ILE A 466 -26.55 -9.67 -5.01
N SER A 467 -26.03 -8.63 -5.70
CA SER A 467 -26.85 -7.68 -6.44
C SER A 467 -27.57 -8.35 -7.62
N VAL A 468 -26.87 -9.21 -8.36
CA VAL A 468 -27.46 -10.01 -9.48
C VAL A 468 -28.52 -10.97 -8.93
N ILE A 469 -28.23 -11.67 -7.85
CA ILE A 469 -29.20 -12.56 -7.17
C ILE A 469 -30.40 -11.74 -6.68
N GLY A 470 -30.16 -10.56 -6.09
CA GLY A 470 -31.23 -9.66 -5.65
C GLY A 470 -32.14 -9.21 -6.80
N ILE A 471 -31.57 -8.90 -7.96
CA ILE A 471 -32.35 -8.54 -9.17
C ILE A 471 -33.18 -9.72 -9.67
N ILE A 472 -32.62 -10.94 -9.69
CA ILE A 472 -33.31 -12.16 -10.08
C ILE A 472 -34.48 -12.44 -9.11
N ILE A 473 -34.22 -12.36 -7.81
CA ILE A 473 -35.24 -12.54 -6.76
C ILE A 473 -36.34 -11.48 -6.90
N LEU A 474 -35.99 -10.23 -7.18
CA LEU A 474 -36.95 -9.15 -7.39
C LEU A 474 -37.80 -9.41 -8.64
N ALA A 475 -37.19 -9.87 -9.73
CA ALA A 475 -37.90 -10.26 -10.96
C ALA A 475 -38.84 -11.45 -10.69
N ASP A 476 -38.41 -12.46 -9.94
CA ASP A 476 -39.25 -13.59 -9.51
C ASP A 476 -40.37 -13.15 -8.59
N ILE A 477 -40.10 -12.25 -7.65
CA ILE A 477 -41.12 -11.68 -6.77
C ILE A 477 -42.17 -10.89 -7.60
N VAL A 478 -41.73 -10.07 -8.55
CA VAL A 478 -42.65 -9.34 -9.45
C VAL A 478 -43.47 -10.32 -10.30
N PHE A 479 -42.81 -11.36 -10.86
CA PHE A 479 -43.50 -12.41 -11.61
C PHE A 479 -44.49 -13.20 -10.73
N LEU A 480 -44.10 -13.54 -9.51
CA LEU A 480 -44.96 -14.19 -8.53
C LEU A 480 -46.10 -13.27 -8.07
N LEU A 481 -45.85 -11.98 -7.85
CA LEU A 481 -46.90 -11.00 -7.52
C LEU A 481 -47.93 -10.84 -8.68
N ILE A 482 -47.46 -10.85 -9.92
CA ILE A 482 -48.36 -10.82 -11.11
C ILE A 482 -49.14 -12.12 -11.18
N LYS A 483 -48.52 -13.27 -10.93
CA LYS A 483 -49.16 -14.60 -10.88
C LYS A 483 -50.08 -14.77 -9.66
N TRP A 484 -49.69 -14.16 -8.54
CA TRP A 484 -50.41 -14.19 -7.24
C TRP A 484 -51.66 -13.31 -7.28
N ARG A 485 -51.64 -12.19 -7.97
CA ARG A 485 -52.83 -11.34 -8.21
C ARG A 485 -53.94 -12.09 -8.99
N LYS A 486 -53.60 -13.27 -9.56
CA LYS A 486 -54.56 -14.14 -10.30
C LYS A 486 -54.98 -15.40 -9.55
N LYS A 487 -54.33 -15.80 -8.42
CA LYS A 487 -54.63 -17.06 -7.70
C LYS A 487 -54.46 -16.93 -6.17
N SER A 488 -55.56 -16.72 -5.50
CA SER A 488 -56.06 -17.49 -4.34
C SER A 488 -55.29 -17.54 -3.02
N TYR A 489 -56.03 -17.35 -2.02
CA TYR A 489 -55.81 -17.45 -0.56
C TYR A 489 -55.46 -18.83 0.01
N THR A 490 -54.98 -19.78 -0.76
CA THR A 490 -54.61 -21.16 -0.30
C THR A 490 -53.19 -21.52 -0.63
N ASP A 491 -52.50 -22.18 0.33
CA ASP A 491 -51.18 -22.80 0.15
C ASP A 491 -51.24 -23.96 -0.83
N HIS A 492 -50.40 -24.01 -1.86
CA HIS A 492 -50.45 -24.95 -2.94
C HIS A 492 -49.94 -26.33 -2.56
N MET A 493 -49.07 -26.44 -1.52
CA MET A 493 -48.50 -27.73 -1.07
C MET A 493 -49.34 -28.40 0.00
N SER A 494 -49.86 -27.64 0.94
CA SER A 494 -50.67 -28.20 2.06
C SER A 494 -52.17 -28.13 1.84
N ARG A 495 -52.65 -27.44 0.81
CA ARG A 495 -54.06 -27.09 0.55
C ARG A 495 -54.76 -26.40 1.75
N LEU A 496 -53.99 -25.91 2.70
CA LEU A 496 -54.48 -25.17 3.87
C LEU A 496 -54.51 -23.65 3.57
N TYR A 497 -55.35 -22.93 4.29
CA TYR A 497 -55.42 -21.48 4.16
C TYR A 497 -54.17 -20.80 4.70
N ASN A 498 -53.62 -19.83 3.93
CA ASN A 498 -52.39 -19.10 4.25
C ASN A 498 -52.64 -18.04 5.37
N ARG A 499 -51.56 -17.42 5.82
CA ARG A 499 -51.57 -16.38 6.89
C ARG A 499 -52.47 -15.20 6.55
N GLU A 500 -52.63 -14.85 5.31
CA GLU A 500 -53.43 -13.72 4.85
C GLU A 500 -54.93 -14.03 4.92
N TYR A 501 -55.34 -15.25 4.59
CA TYR A 501 -56.66 -15.76 4.84
C TYR A 501 -56.96 -15.80 6.34
N LEU A 502 -56.00 -16.28 7.15
CA LEU A 502 -56.15 -16.34 8.61
C LEU A 502 -56.32 -14.94 9.19
N THR A 503 -55.52 -13.96 8.76
CA THR A 503 -55.60 -12.56 9.21
C THR A 503 -56.93 -11.93 8.78
N GLY A 504 -57.35 -12.16 7.56
CA GLY A 504 -58.64 -11.71 6.99
C GLY A 504 -59.81 -12.37 7.72
N TYR A 505 -59.71 -13.69 8.01
CA TYR A 505 -60.68 -14.46 8.75
C TYR A 505 -60.79 -13.98 10.23
N MET A 506 -59.69 -13.72 10.88
CA MET A 506 -59.64 -13.19 12.25
C MET A 506 -60.25 -11.78 12.33
N LYS A 507 -59.93 -10.91 11.33
CA LYS A 507 -60.52 -9.55 11.26
C LYS A 507 -62.02 -9.56 11.00
N LYS A 508 -62.50 -10.49 10.17
CA LYS A 508 -63.93 -10.66 9.81
C LYS A 508 -64.74 -11.31 10.93
N ASN A 509 -64.10 -12.18 11.73
CA ASN A 509 -64.74 -12.95 12.81
C ASN A 509 -64.39 -12.49 14.23
N LYS A 510 -63.85 -11.28 14.39
CA LYS A 510 -63.35 -10.74 15.68
C LYS A 510 -64.33 -10.88 16.82
N LYS A 511 -65.67 -10.71 16.57
CA LYS A 511 -66.72 -10.86 17.57
C LYS A 511 -67.00 -12.33 17.95
N LYS A 512 -66.77 -13.31 17.05
CA LYS A 512 -66.99 -14.75 17.31
C LYS A 512 -65.81 -15.45 17.99
N LEU A 513 -64.61 -14.87 17.91
CA LEU A 513 -63.36 -15.44 18.49
C LEU A 513 -63.02 -14.84 19.85
N ALA A 514 -63.71 -13.82 20.30
CA ALA A 514 -63.47 -13.19 21.58
C ALA A 514 -63.75 -14.17 22.73
N GLY A 515 -62.75 -14.48 23.54
CA GLY A 515 -62.84 -15.34 24.71
C GLY A 515 -62.52 -16.81 24.52
N LYS A 516 -62.02 -17.23 23.31
CA LYS A 516 -61.53 -18.60 23.07
C LYS A 516 -60.01 -18.69 23.05
N PRO A 517 -59.39 -19.70 23.69
CA PRO A 517 -57.95 -19.84 23.69
C PRO A 517 -57.41 -20.20 22.27
N LEU A 518 -56.38 -19.51 21.87
CA LEU A 518 -55.66 -19.76 20.60
C LEU A 518 -54.19 -20.07 20.94
N SER A 519 -53.68 -21.20 20.50
CA SER A 519 -52.29 -21.59 20.72
C SER A 519 -51.45 -21.28 19.47
N LEU A 520 -50.34 -20.57 19.64
CA LEU A 520 -49.37 -20.26 18.62
C LEU A 520 -48.04 -20.87 19.06
N LEU A 521 -47.42 -21.69 18.20
CA LEU A 521 -46.10 -22.26 18.45
C LEU A 521 -45.07 -21.40 17.72
N MET A 522 -44.16 -20.78 18.46
CA MET A 522 -42.92 -20.18 17.94
C MET A 522 -41.74 -21.05 18.38
N ILE A 523 -40.83 -21.30 17.47
CA ILE A 523 -39.60 -22.08 17.74
C ILE A 523 -38.46 -21.09 17.75
N ASP A 524 -37.69 -21.05 18.85
CA ASP A 524 -36.48 -20.29 19.02
C ASP A 524 -35.26 -21.24 19.01
N ILE A 525 -34.15 -20.81 18.47
CA ILE A 525 -32.95 -21.63 18.31
C ILE A 525 -31.88 -21.05 19.23
N ASP A 526 -31.71 -21.65 20.41
CA ASP A 526 -30.63 -21.35 21.33
C ASP A 526 -29.50 -22.36 21.16
N TYR A 527 -28.37 -21.92 20.80
CA TYR A 527 -26.97 -22.37 21.08
C TYR A 527 -26.02 -21.81 20.03
N PHE A 528 -25.59 -20.55 20.19
CA PHE A 528 -24.59 -19.95 19.32
C PHE A 528 -23.25 -19.82 20.03
N LYS A 529 -22.14 -20.19 19.32
CA LYS A 529 -20.82 -19.68 19.64
C LYS A 529 -20.79 -18.17 19.38
N GLN A 530 -20.31 -17.41 20.35
CA GLN A 530 -20.09 -15.97 20.17
C GLN A 530 -18.73 -15.73 19.52
N TYR A 531 -18.71 -14.92 18.47
CA TYR A 531 -17.51 -14.53 17.75
C TYR A 531 -17.31 -13.03 17.92
N ALA A 532 -16.10 -12.62 18.28
CA ALA A 532 -15.68 -11.23 18.24
C ALA A 532 -14.55 -11.07 17.23
N TYR A 533 -14.52 -9.93 16.57
CA TYR A 533 -13.56 -9.64 15.52
C TYR A 533 -12.77 -8.38 15.84
N THR A 534 -11.55 -8.27 15.32
CA THR A 534 -10.74 -7.06 15.37
C THR A 534 -11.37 -5.98 14.48
N LEU A 535 -10.86 -4.75 14.60
CA LEU A 535 -11.27 -3.65 13.70
C LEU A 535 -10.90 -3.92 12.22
N SER A 536 -9.88 -4.74 11.99
CA SER A 536 -9.47 -5.21 10.66
C SER A 536 -10.29 -6.42 10.15
N GLY A 537 -11.24 -6.93 10.95
CA GLY A 537 -12.12 -8.04 10.57
C GLY A 537 -11.56 -9.44 10.86
N GLN A 538 -10.41 -9.55 11.52
CA GLN A 538 -9.85 -10.83 11.95
C GLN A 538 -10.59 -11.36 13.17
N LEU A 539 -10.67 -12.69 13.32
CA LEU A 539 -11.31 -13.34 14.44
C LEU A 539 -10.52 -13.07 15.73
N ALA A 540 -11.00 -12.18 16.59
CA ALA A 540 -10.33 -11.82 17.83
C ALA A 540 -10.63 -12.79 18.98
N LYS A 541 -11.85 -13.34 19.02
CA LYS A 541 -12.28 -14.19 20.13
C LYS A 541 -13.42 -15.11 19.72
N VAL A 542 -13.41 -16.32 20.25
CA VAL A 542 -14.52 -17.28 20.18
C VAL A 542 -14.87 -17.67 21.61
N THR A 543 -16.16 -17.60 21.97
CA THR A 543 -16.67 -18.14 23.22
C THR A 543 -17.62 -19.30 22.88
N ASP A 544 -17.35 -20.48 23.43
CA ASP A 544 -18.21 -21.65 23.23
C ASP A 544 -19.44 -21.67 24.16
N ALA A 545 -20.32 -22.62 23.94
CA ALA A 545 -21.55 -22.75 24.76
C ALA A 545 -21.31 -23.07 26.25
N LEU A 546 -20.11 -23.54 26.58
CA LEU A 546 -19.69 -23.82 27.96
C LEU A 546 -19.00 -22.60 28.60
N GLY A 547 -18.83 -21.51 27.85
CA GLY A 547 -18.19 -20.29 28.30
C GLY A 547 -16.66 -20.34 28.25
N ASN A 548 -16.03 -21.35 27.61
CA ASN A 548 -14.61 -21.34 27.34
C ASN A 548 -14.32 -20.30 26.24
N GLU A 549 -13.21 -19.61 26.38
CA GLU A 549 -12.82 -18.55 25.45
C GLU A 549 -11.51 -18.88 24.76
N THR A 550 -11.43 -18.61 23.47
CA THR A 550 -10.19 -18.61 22.69
C THR A 550 -9.97 -17.23 22.13
N GLU A 551 -8.88 -16.57 22.51
CA GLU A 551 -8.45 -15.28 22.00
C GLU A 551 -7.34 -15.48 20.97
N TYR A 552 -7.43 -14.71 19.89
CA TYR A 552 -6.45 -14.67 18.82
C TYR A 552 -5.81 -13.27 18.78
N ARG A 553 -4.49 -13.23 18.80
CA ARG A 553 -3.74 -11.99 18.72
C ARG A 553 -2.95 -11.94 17.43
N TYR A 554 -2.94 -10.78 16.84
CA TYR A 554 -2.32 -10.54 15.55
C TYR A 554 -1.27 -9.45 15.70
N ASP A 555 -0.26 -9.49 14.83
CA ASP A 555 0.69 -8.41 14.70
C ASP A 555 0.05 -7.22 13.93
N VAL A 556 0.83 -6.17 13.73
CA VAL A 556 0.37 -4.97 13.00
C VAL A 556 0.01 -5.25 11.53
N CYS A 557 0.38 -6.42 11.02
CA CYS A 557 0.09 -6.92 9.69
C CYS A 557 -1.07 -7.93 9.67
N ASP A 558 -1.91 -7.98 10.70
CA ASP A 558 -3.02 -8.92 10.84
C ASP A 558 -2.61 -10.40 10.76
N ARG A 559 -1.33 -10.74 11.01
CA ARG A 559 -0.86 -12.11 11.03
C ARG A 559 -0.94 -12.66 12.45
N LEU A 560 -1.50 -13.84 12.58
CA LEU A 560 -1.65 -14.50 13.88
C LEU A 560 -0.29 -14.74 14.54
N ILE A 561 -0.08 -14.17 15.73
CA ILE A 561 1.13 -14.31 16.54
C ILE A 561 0.91 -15.05 17.84
N GLU A 562 -0.31 -15.08 18.37
CA GLU A 562 -0.58 -15.75 19.63
C GLU A 562 -2.03 -16.24 19.69
N ILE A 563 -2.23 -17.44 20.21
CA ILE A 563 -3.54 -18.02 20.57
C ILE A 563 -3.55 -18.24 22.07
N ARG A 564 -4.56 -17.72 22.76
CA ARG A 564 -4.79 -17.91 24.18
C ARG A 564 -6.12 -18.64 24.42
N GLN A 565 -6.09 -19.70 25.17
CA GLN A 565 -7.28 -20.45 25.55
C GLN A 565 -7.56 -20.29 27.05
N TYR A 566 -8.79 -19.95 27.38
CA TYR A 566 -9.27 -19.74 28.74
C TYR A 566 -10.40 -20.72 29.05
N GLY A 567 -10.33 -21.41 30.19
CA GLY A 567 -11.39 -22.30 30.66
C GLY A 567 -12.51 -21.52 31.37
N ALA A 568 -13.72 -22.06 31.32
CA ALA A 568 -14.81 -21.60 32.17
C ALA A 568 -14.50 -21.87 33.66
N GLU A 569 -14.97 -21.02 34.57
CA GLU A 569 -14.69 -21.10 36.00
C GLU A 569 -14.95 -22.51 36.61
N GLY A 570 -13.94 -23.00 37.30
CA GLY A 570 -14.06 -24.17 38.17
C GLY A 570 -13.17 -25.34 37.77
N ILE A 571 -12.11 -25.52 38.51
CA ILE A 571 -11.12 -26.61 38.62
C ILE A 571 -9.73 -26.14 38.18
N LEU A 572 -8.96 -25.70 39.18
CA LEU A 572 -7.51 -25.66 39.11
C LEU A 572 -6.94 -26.94 39.76
N LYS A 573 -6.04 -27.60 39.05
CA LYS A 573 -4.94 -28.32 39.74
C LYS A 573 -3.79 -27.32 39.95
N GLU A 574 -3.31 -27.24 41.19
CA GLU A 574 -2.29 -26.28 41.65
C GLU A 574 -0.87 -26.49 41.08
N ASP A 575 -0.63 -27.53 40.30
CA ASP A 575 0.70 -28.04 39.98
C ASP A 575 1.15 -27.90 38.51
N THR A 576 0.76 -26.82 37.83
CA THR A 576 1.35 -26.56 36.50
C THR A 576 2.45 -25.50 36.63
N GLU A 577 3.71 -25.96 36.71
CA GLU A 577 4.88 -25.09 36.55
C GLU A 577 4.89 -24.47 35.15
N VAL A 578 4.67 -23.18 35.07
CA VAL A 578 4.76 -22.39 33.83
C VAL A 578 6.10 -21.68 33.85
N SER A 579 6.83 -21.71 32.70
CA SER A 579 8.17 -21.10 32.57
C SER A 579 8.15 -19.61 32.93
N GLY A 580 9.25 -19.06 33.46
CA GLY A 580 9.34 -17.79 34.18
C GLY A 580 8.77 -16.53 33.52
N MET A 581 8.57 -16.51 32.18
CA MET A 581 7.97 -15.38 31.45
C MET A 581 6.42 -15.45 31.47
N ASP A 582 5.88 -16.64 31.53
CA ASP A 582 4.43 -16.88 31.54
C ASP A 582 3.86 -16.73 32.94
N ALA A 583 4.67 -16.92 34.01
CA ALA A 583 4.28 -16.69 35.40
C ALA A 583 3.93 -15.21 35.68
N LYS A 584 4.66 -14.25 35.09
CA LYS A 584 4.36 -12.81 35.21
C LYS A 584 3.07 -12.43 34.48
N LEU A 585 2.81 -13.06 33.34
CA LEU A 585 1.59 -12.83 32.57
C LEU A 585 0.37 -13.43 33.29
N LEU A 586 0.51 -14.62 33.86
CA LEU A 586 -0.51 -15.27 34.68
C LEU A 586 -0.85 -14.45 35.94
N GLU A 587 0.17 -13.85 36.57
CA GLU A 587 -0.03 -12.98 37.74
C GLU A 587 -0.74 -11.68 37.37
N ALA A 588 -0.41 -11.06 36.23
CA ALA A 588 -1.07 -9.86 35.71
C ALA A 588 -2.54 -10.14 35.32
N GLU A 589 -2.84 -11.29 34.75
CA GLU A 589 -4.20 -11.72 34.41
C GLU A 589 -5.04 -12.07 35.66
N ARG A 590 -4.42 -12.65 36.73
CA ARG A 590 -5.06 -12.87 38.04
C ARG A 590 -5.46 -11.56 38.72
N GLN A 591 -4.61 -10.54 38.65
CA GLN A 591 -4.88 -9.22 39.25
C GLN A 591 -6.02 -8.47 38.51
N ASN A 592 -6.29 -8.78 37.25
CA ASN A 592 -7.36 -8.16 36.46
C ASN A 592 -8.74 -8.85 36.55
N GLY A 593 -8.90 -9.87 37.39
CA GLY A 593 -10.18 -10.56 37.63
C GLY A 593 -10.75 -11.29 36.41
N ARG A 594 -9.88 -11.69 35.45
CA ARG A 594 -10.28 -12.37 34.21
C ARG A 594 -10.32 -13.89 34.37
N LYS A 595 -10.98 -14.56 33.43
CA LYS A 595 -11.06 -16.01 33.29
C LYS A 595 -9.65 -16.65 33.26
N ARG A 596 -9.54 -17.86 33.75
CA ARG A 596 -8.25 -18.55 33.88
C ARG A 596 -7.65 -18.92 32.53
N LEU A 597 -6.44 -18.41 32.25
CA LEU A 597 -5.64 -18.80 31.11
C LEU A 597 -5.16 -20.25 31.25
N CYS A 598 -5.46 -21.11 30.29
CA CYS A 598 -5.10 -22.53 30.31
C CYS A 598 -3.92 -22.85 29.40
N GLN A 599 -3.84 -22.25 28.21
CA GLN A 599 -2.85 -22.56 27.19
C GLN A 599 -2.48 -21.32 26.37
N ILE A 600 -1.20 -21.19 26.02
CA ILE A 600 -0.71 -20.16 25.06
C ILE A 600 0.14 -20.83 24.00
N THR A 601 -0.16 -20.56 22.72
CA THR A 601 0.67 -20.90 21.60
C THR A 601 1.15 -19.62 20.94
N ARG A 602 2.46 -19.49 20.65
CA ARG A 602 3.07 -18.29 20.03
C ARG A 602 3.72 -18.62 18.71
N TYR A 603 3.68 -17.66 17.80
CA TYR A 603 4.30 -17.73 16.49
C TYR A 603 5.21 -16.53 16.29
N THR A 604 6.50 -16.77 16.07
CA THR A 604 7.43 -15.75 15.58
C THR A 604 7.48 -15.84 14.07
N ARG A 605 7.50 -14.70 13.40
CA ARG A 605 7.52 -14.67 11.95
C ARG A 605 8.71 -13.86 11.45
N ASP A 606 9.18 -14.22 10.27
CA ASP A 606 10.10 -13.36 9.54
C ASP A 606 9.36 -12.19 8.90
N LEU A 607 10.09 -11.37 8.22
CA LEU A 607 9.64 -10.16 7.57
C LEU A 607 8.70 -10.39 6.40
N ARG A 608 8.76 -11.58 5.79
CA ARG A 608 7.86 -12.04 4.74
C ARG A 608 6.58 -12.65 5.30
N GLY A 609 6.43 -12.67 6.65
CA GLY A 609 5.29 -13.27 7.32
C GLY A 609 5.39 -14.77 7.54
N GLN A 610 6.51 -15.40 7.17
CA GLN A 610 6.72 -16.83 7.34
C GLN A 610 7.01 -17.14 8.80
N VAL A 611 6.44 -18.23 9.32
CA VAL A 611 6.67 -18.64 10.72
C VAL A 611 8.09 -19.15 10.87
N THR A 612 8.92 -18.46 11.64
CA THR A 612 10.30 -18.88 11.95
C THR A 612 10.42 -19.64 13.26
N GLU A 613 9.50 -19.43 14.18
CA GLU A 613 9.43 -20.19 15.44
C GLU A 613 7.98 -20.37 15.88
N THR A 614 7.67 -21.53 16.38
CA THR A 614 6.41 -21.83 17.10
C THR A 614 6.75 -22.30 18.50
N VAL A 615 6.12 -21.70 19.52
CA VAL A 615 6.23 -22.14 20.92
C VAL A 615 4.85 -22.63 21.35
N ASP A 616 4.75 -23.90 21.73
CA ASP A 616 3.50 -24.47 22.19
C ASP A 616 3.20 -24.16 23.66
N ALA A 617 2.07 -24.64 24.14
CA ALA A 617 1.62 -24.43 25.50
C ALA A 617 2.51 -25.04 26.60
N LEU A 618 3.38 -26.00 26.23
CA LEU A 618 4.36 -26.62 27.11
C LEU A 618 5.73 -25.91 27.04
N GLY A 619 5.86 -24.82 26.25
CA GLY A 619 7.09 -24.09 26.04
C GLY A 619 8.04 -24.79 25.06
N GLN A 620 7.62 -25.87 24.39
CA GLN A 620 8.43 -26.55 23.40
C GLN A 620 8.47 -25.74 22.11
N LYS A 621 9.66 -25.71 21.48
CA LYS A 621 9.92 -24.88 20.31
C LYS A 621 10.13 -25.69 19.05
N GLU A 622 9.54 -25.21 17.95
CA GLU A 622 9.90 -25.63 16.60
C GLU A 622 10.43 -24.40 15.84
N THR A 623 11.51 -24.56 15.08
CA THR A 623 12.08 -23.47 14.28
C THR A 623 12.13 -23.83 12.80
N TYR A 624 11.98 -22.80 11.97
CA TYR A 624 11.87 -22.92 10.53
C TYR A 624 12.81 -21.96 9.83
N THR A 625 13.49 -22.40 8.80
CA THR A 625 14.38 -21.58 7.97
C THR A 625 13.93 -21.63 6.52
N TYR A 626 14.04 -20.49 5.83
CA TYR A 626 13.53 -20.34 4.47
C TYR A 626 14.62 -19.81 3.54
N ASP A 627 14.47 -20.04 2.24
CA ASP A 627 15.31 -19.43 1.23
C ASP A 627 14.80 -18.02 0.83
N LYS A 628 15.53 -17.37 -0.08
CA LYS A 628 15.16 -16.04 -0.61
C LYS A 628 13.83 -16.03 -1.39
N LYS A 629 13.35 -17.18 -1.84
CA LYS A 629 12.05 -17.34 -2.53
C LYS A 629 10.91 -17.68 -1.58
N GLY A 630 11.20 -17.83 -0.28
CA GLY A 630 10.22 -18.20 0.74
C GLY A 630 9.97 -19.70 0.86
N GLN A 631 10.83 -20.55 0.28
CA GLN A 631 10.73 -21.99 0.37
C GLN A 631 11.38 -22.51 1.67
N LEU A 632 10.72 -23.40 2.38
CA LEU A 632 11.22 -23.97 3.65
C LEU A 632 12.49 -24.77 3.42
N LEU A 633 13.61 -24.33 3.93
CA LEU A 633 14.90 -25.03 3.85
C LEU A 633 15.14 -25.99 4.99
N GLY A 634 14.62 -25.69 6.17
CA GLY A 634 14.83 -26.52 7.34
C GLY A 634 13.76 -26.34 8.41
N LYS A 635 13.44 -27.43 9.08
CA LYS A 635 12.60 -27.46 10.28
C LYS A 635 13.34 -28.17 11.38
N LEU A 636 13.58 -27.50 12.49
CA LEU A 636 14.02 -28.11 13.74
C LEU A 636 12.76 -28.36 14.58
N ASP A 637 12.49 -29.61 14.90
CA ASP A 637 11.33 -29.98 15.69
C ASP A 637 11.56 -29.78 17.21
N LYS A 638 10.54 -30.11 17.98
CA LYS A 638 10.53 -29.93 19.44
C LYS A 638 11.57 -30.79 20.17
N GLU A 639 11.94 -31.91 19.59
CA GLU A 639 12.95 -32.87 20.08
C GLU A 639 14.37 -32.49 19.64
N GLY A 640 14.54 -31.47 18.80
CA GLY A 640 15.82 -31.01 18.30
C GLY A 640 16.28 -31.71 17.02
N TYR A 641 15.41 -32.43 16.31
CA TYR A 641 15.75 -33.08 15.06
C TYR A 641 15.57 -32.09 13.88
N LEU A 642 16.62 -31.95 13.07
CA LEU A 642 16.63 -31.09 11.92
C LEU A 642 16.23 -31.85 10.65
N THR A 643 15.14 -31.46 10.04
CA THR A 643 14.73 -31.86 8.68
C THR A 643 15.08 -30.78 7.69
N LYS A 644 15.80 -31.11 6.60
CA LYS A 644 16.18 -30.19 5.53
C LYS A 644 15.37 -30.48 4.25
N TYR A 645 15.07 -29.42 3.50
CA TYR A 645 14.32 -29.47 2.27
C TYR A 645 15.13 -28.89 1.10
N ALA A 646 15.05 -29.51 -0.05
CA ALA A 646 15.66 -29.04 -1.29
C ALA A 646 14.62 -28.88 -2.38
N TYR A 647 14.85 -27.96 -3.31
CA TYR A 647 13.89 -27.61 -4.35
C TYR A 647 14.54 -27.61 -5.74
N THR A 648 13.74 -27.86 -6.76
CA THR A 648 14.14 -27.67 -8.16
C THR A 648 14.31 -26.17 -8.46
N LYS A 649 14.91 -25.84 -9.60
CA LYS A 649 14.98 -24.45 -10.07
C LYS A 649 13.60 -23.83 -10.27
N GLN A 650 12.59 -24.62 -10.58
CA GLN A 650 11.19 -24.25 -10.75
C GLN A 650 10.41 -24.12 -9.46
N GLY A 651 11.01 -24.53 -8.32
CA GLY A 651 10.40 -24.42 -6.99
C GLY A 651 9.63 -25.65 -6.52
N ASP A 652 9.71 -26.78 -7.20
CA ASP A 652 9.12 -28.04 -6.73
C ASP A 652 10.05 -28.70 -5.71
N LEU A 653 9.49 -29.32 -4.67
CA LEU A 653 10.26 -30.04 -3.64
C LEU A 653 11.02 -31.22 -4.27
N SER A 654 12.34 -31.15 -4.29
CA SER A 654 13.19 -32.20 -4.90
C SER A 654 13.84 -33.14 -3.90
N GLY A 655 13.89 -32.78 -2.62
CA GLY A 655 14.51 -33.64 -1.61
C GLY A 655 14.13 -33.24 -0.19
N ILE A 656 14.15 -34.26 0.69
CA ILE A 656 14.00 -34.12 2.14
C ILE A 656 15.13 -34.92 2.77
N GLN A 657 15.85 -34.33 3.71
CA GLN A 657 16.88 -35.00 4.51
C GLN A 657 16.49 -34.95 5.99
N TYR A 658 16.34 -36.09 6.60
CA TYR A 658 16.00 -36.22 8.02
C TYR A 658 17.24 -36.24 8.89
N ALA A 659 17.05 -36.00 10.20
CA ALA A 659 18.14 -35.92 11.17
C ALA A 659 18.90 -37.25 11.34
N ASP A 660 18.27 -38.39 11.09
CA ASP A 660 18.88 -39.73 11.13
C ASP A 660 19.67 -40.06 9.84
N GLY A 661 19.83 -39.10 8.93
CA GLY A 661 20.55 -39.25 7.68
C GLY A 661 19.75 -39.87 6.54
N LYS A 662 18.50 -40.27 6.77
CA LYS A 662 17.61 -40.72 5.69
C LYS A 662 17.27 -39.60 4.74
N GLU A 663 17.13 -39.95 3.47
CA GLU A 663 16.80 -39.00 2.42
C GLU A 663 15.59 -39.46 1.60
N VAL A 664 14.79 -38.49 1.14
CA VAL A 664 13.74 -38.70 0.14
C VAL A 664 14.08 -37.80 -1.05
N LYS A 665 14.09 -38.35 -2.25
CA LYS A 665 14.24 -37.61 -3.52
C LYS A 665 12.98 -37.68 -4.31
N LEU A 666 12.56 -36.55 -4.86
CA LEU A 666 11.35 -36.40 -5.67
C LEU A 666 11.74 -35.96 -7.07
N SER A 667 11.21 -36.65 -8.08
CA SER A 667 11.45 -36.36 -9.50
C SER A 667 10.14 -36.02 -10.20
N TYR A 668 10.22 -35.05 -11.10
CA TYR A 668 9.06 -34.52 -11.81
C TYR A 668 9.24 -34.62 -13.32
N ASN A 669 8.15 -34.78 -14.06
CA ASN A 669 8.17 -34.65 -15.51
C ASN A 669 8.20 -33.18 -15.95
N PRO A 670 8.37 -32.87 -17.26
CA PRO A 670 8.39 -31.49 -17.76
C PRO A 670 7.12 -30.67 -17.48
N LEU A 671 6.00 -31.32 -17.19
CA LEU A 671 4.74 -30.70 -16.79
C LEU A 671 4.66 -30.46 -15.28
N ARG A 672 5.76 -30.66 -14.53
CA ARG A 672 5.88 -30.53 -13.08
C ARG A 672 4.98 -31.49 -12.29
N GLN A 673 4.64 -32.65 -12.87
CA GLN A 673 3.89 -33.69 -12.19
C GLN A 673 4.89 -34.66 -11.58
N LEU A 674 4.66 -35.06 -10.32
CA LEU A 674 5.51 -35.99 -9.58
C LEU A 674 5.45 -37.38 -10.24
N ILE A 675 6.61 -37.92 -10.62
CA ILE A 675 6.73 -39.23 -11.31
C ILE A 675 7.54 -40.25 -10.54
N GLU A 676 8.38 -39.84 -9.58
CA GLU A 676 9.15 -40.76 -8.76
C GLU A 676 9.43 -40.20 -7.38
N ILE A 677 9.33 -41.03 -6.37
CA ILE A 677 9.77 -40.81 -5.00
C ILE A 677 10.77 -41.92 -4.68
N GLN A 678 12.02 -41.50 -4.38
CA GLN A 678 13.08 -42.42 -3.94
C GLN A 678 13.35 -42.17 -2.47
N ASP A 679 13.20 -43.19 -1.65
CA ASP A 679 13.50 -43.17 -0.22
C ASP A 679 14.39 -44.39 0.16
N TRP A 680 14.59 -44.61 1.45
CA TRP A 680 15.40 -45.74 1.98
C TRP A 680 14.77 -47.12 1.78
N LEU A 681 13.49 -47.20 1.34
CA LEU A 681 12.82 -48.47 0.99
C LEU A 681 12.95 -48.75 -0.51
N GLY A 682 13.31 -47.75 -1.32
CA GLY A 682 13.49 -47.87 -2.76
C GLY A 682 12.74 -46.79 -3.53
N SER A 683 12.43 -47.07 -4.80
CA SER A 683 11.74 -46.13 -5.68
C SER A 683 10.27 -46.45 -5.86
N THR A 684 9.40 -45.51 -5.49
CA THR A 684 7.98 -45.50 -5.84
C THR A 684 7.81 -44.70 -7.13
N ARG A 685 7.28 -45.34 -8.20
CA ARG A 685 7.03 -44.68 -9.48
C ARG A 685 5.56 -44.37 -9.66
N ILE A 686 5.28 -43.15 -10.12
CA ILE A 686 3.93 -42.64 -10.34
C ILE A 686 3.78 -42.35 -11.83
N THR A 687 2.75 -42.92 -12.45
CA THR A 687 2.34 -42.57 -13.81
C THR A 687 1.12 -41.66 -13.69
N PRO A 688 1.26 -40.36 -13.98
CA PRO A 688 0.11 -39.44 -13.97
C PRO A 688 -0.73 -39.59 -15.25
N ASP A 689 -2.02 -39.25 -15.13
CA ASP A 689 -2.88 -39.05 -16.30
C ASP A 689 -2.62 -37.64 -16.93
N ALA A 690 -3.32 -37.32 -18.00
CA ALA A 690 -3.19 -36.05 -18.69
C ALA A 690 -3.51 -34.80 -17.82
N LEU A 691 -4.23 -34.97 -16.72
CA LEU A 691 -4.56 -33.91 -15.74
C LEU A 691 -3.64 -33.94 -14.52
N GLY A 692 -2.61 -34.76 -14.48
CA GLY A 692 -1.66 -34.87 -13.39
C GLY A 692 -2.08 -35.74 -12.20
N ARG A 693 -3.19 -36.46 -12.30
CA ARG A 693 -3.65 -37.35 -11.23
C ARG A 693 -2.96 -38.70 -11.37
N ALA A 694 -2.59 -39.32 -10.24
CA ALA A 694 -1.95 -40.64 -10.26
C ALA A 694 -2.86 -41.69 -10.89
N GLN A 695 -2.52 -42.15 -12.10
CA GLN A 695 -3.20 -43.26 -12.76
C GLN A 695 -2.65 -44.60 -12.32
N LYS A 696 -1.36 -44.67 -12.00
CA LYS A 696 -0.66 -45.87 -11.61
C LYS A 696 0.45 -45.51 -10.61
N VAL A 697 0.56 -46.31 -9.55
CA VAL A 697 1.63 -46.20 -8.54
C VAL A 697 2.28 -47.58 -8.40
N GLN A 698 3.58 -47.66 -8.67
CA GLN A 698 4.39 -48.85 -8.49
C GLN A 698 5.32 -48.65 -7.27
N TYR A 699 5.22 -49.51 -6.30
CA TYR A 699 6.01 -49.51 -5.07
C TYR A 699 7.39 -50.18 -5.26
N PRO A 700 8.36 -49.96 -4.35
CA PRO A 700 9.70 -50.54 -4.44
C PRO A 700 9.73 -52.07 -4.51
N ASP A 701 8.77 -52.75 -3.92
CA ASP A 701 8.63 -54.19 -3.90
C ASP A 701 7.94 -54.74 -5.18
N GLY A 702 7.69 -53.88 -6.17
CA GLY A 702 7.07 -54.25 -7.45
C GLY A 702 5.54 -54.29 -7.42
N ARG A 703 4.92 -54.14 -6.26
CA ARG A 703 3.46 -54.05 -6.16
C ARG A 703 2.94 -52.80 -6.86
N GLU A 704 1.75 -52.91 -7.44
CA GLU A 704 1.15 -51.87 -8.24
C GLU A 704 -0.29 -51.59 -7.82
N VAL A 705 -0.65 -50.29 -7.74
CA VAL A 705 -2.02 -49.83 -7.54
C VAL A 705 -2.38 -48.90 -8.70
N SER A 706 -3.55 -49.14 -9.30
CA SER A 706 -4.05 -48.32 -10.42
C SER A 706 -5.37 -47.63 -10.06
N TYR A 707 -5.57 -46.48 -10.63
CA TYR A 707 -6.74 -45.61 -10.37
C TYR A 707 -7.40 -45.21 -11.68
N THR A 708 -8.72 -45.07 -11.67
CA THR A 708 -9.46 -44.43 -12.74
C THR A 708 -10.29 -43.29 -12.20
N TYR A 709 -10.50 -42.27 -13.03
CA TYR A 709 -11.21 -41.06 -12.62
C TYR A 709 -12.32 -40.69 -13.59
N GLY A 710 -13.36 -40.06 -13.09
CA GLY A 710 -14.42 -39.49 -13.90
C GLY A 710 -14.09 -38.09 -14.40
N LYS A 711 -15.02 -37.50 -15.16
CA LYS A 711 -14.86 -36.20 -15.81
C LYS A 711 -14.76 -35.04 -14.84
N ALA A 712 -15.39 -35.11 -13.68
CA ALA A 712 -15.34 -34.13 -12.63
C ALA A 712 -14.14 -34.31 -11.68
N GLY A 713 -13.30 -35.33 -11.90
CA GLY A 713 -12.11 -35.60 -11.08
C GLY A 713 -12.34 -36.62 -9.97
N GLU A 714 -13.57 -37.10 -9.81
CA GLU A 714 -13.92 -38.13 -8.86
C GLU A 714 -13.26 -39.47 -9.19
N ARG A 715 -12.76 -40.21 -8.17
CA ARG A 715 -12.14 -41.50 -8.36
C ARG A 715 -13.20 -42.56 -8.66
N ARG A 716 -13.11 -43.23 -9.82
CA ARG A 716 -14.06 -44.28 -10.27
C ARG A 716 -13.66 -45.65 -9.85
N SER A 717 -12.37 -45.96 -9.79
CA SER A 717 -11.90 -47.23 -9.30
C SER A 717 -10.52 -47.18 -8.69
N ILE A 718 -10.21 -48.15 -7.85
CA ILE A 718 -8.87 -48.49 -7.39
C ILE A 718 -8.67 -50.00 -7.62
N THR A 719 -7.58 -50.37 -8.29
CA THR A 719 -7.17 -51.76 -8.46
C THR A 719 -5.95 -52.01 -7.59
N TYR A 720 -6.05 -52.96 -6.69
CA TYR A 720 -5.01 -53.34 -5.76
C TYR A 720 -4.01 -54.33 -6.38
N PRO A 721 -2.83 -54.59 -5.74
CA PRO A 721 -1.80 -55.50 -6.27
C PRO A 721 -2.25 -56.93 -6.42
N ASP A 722 -3.26 -57.35 -5.69
CA ASP A 722 -3.88 -58.69 -5.79
C ASP A 722 -4.89 -58.82 -6.96
N GLY A 723 -5.04 -57.76 -7.76
CA GLY A 723 -5.94 -57.66 -8.89
C GLY A 723 -7.38 -57.30 -8.54
N LYS A 724 -7.71 -57.19 -7.26
CA LYS A 724 -9.06 -56.77 -6.85
C LYS A 724 -9.29 -55.29 -7.16
N THR A 725 -10.48 -55.00 -7.63
CA THR A 725 -10.88 -53.64 -7.98
C THR A 725 -12.09 -53.21 -7.17
N VAL A 726 -11.96 -52.09 -6.51
CA VAL A 726 -13.07 -51.39 -5.84
C VAL A 726 -13.55 -50.27 -6.74
N PHE A 727 -14.83 -50.27 -7.05
CA PHE A 727 -15.51 -49.21 -7.82
C PHE A 727 -16.21 -48.25 -6.87
N TYR A 728 -16.19 -46.96 -7.23
CA TYR A 728 -16.81 -45.87 -6.52
C TYR A 728 -17.96 -45.31 -7.35
N GLY A 729 -19.18 -45.33 -6.82
CA GLY A 729 -20.36 -44.70 -7.37
C GLY A 729 -20.64 -43.39 -6.64
N TYR A 730 -21.12 -42.40 -7.37
CA TYR A 730 -21.43 -41.08 -6.82
C TYR A 730 -22.84 -40.68 -7.23
N ASP A 731 -23.50 -39.87 -6.38
CA ASP A 731 -24.78 -39.25 -6.70
C ASP A 731 -24.60 -38.02 -7.61
N GLU A 732 -25.71 -37.36 -7.97
CA GLU A 732 -25.70 -36.18 -8.83
C GLU A 732 -24.94 -34.98 -8.23
N GLN A 733 -24.74 -34.97 -6.92
CA GLN A 733 -23.96 -33.93 -6.20
C GLN A 733 -22.50 -34.35 -5.97
N LEU A 734 -22.02 -35.42 -6.62
CA LEU A 734 -20.67 -35.99 -6.49
C LEU A 734 -20.34 -36.50 -5.08
N ARG A 735 -21.33 -36.86 -4.29
CA ARG A 735 -21.13 -37.55 -2.99
C ARG A 735 -21.06 -39.04 -3.19
N LEU A 736 -20.22 -39.74 -2.43
CA LEU A 736 -20.04 -41.17 -2.52
C LEU A 736 -21.35 -41.90 -2.20
N SER A 737 -21.96 -42.53 -3.19
CA SER A 737 -23.23 -43.26 -3.03
C SER A 737 -23.05 -44.79 -2.98
N GLU A 738 -21.94 -45.31 -3.55
CA GLU A 738 -21.70 -46.74 -3.64
C GLU A 738 -20.20 -47.07 -3.59
N LEU A 739 -19.85 -48.15 -2.89
CA LEU A 739 -18.56 -48.84 -3.01
C LEU A 739 -18.84 -50.30 -3.39
N LYS A 740 -18.20 -50.77 -4.47
CA LYS A 740 -18.40 -52.13 -4.98
C LYS A 740 -17.07 -52.86 -5.17
N GLU A 741 -16.92 -54.04 -4.56
CA GLU A 741 -15.81 -54.96 -4.77
C GLU A 741 -16.40 -56.36 -5.08
N GLY A 742 -16.27 -56.83 -6.32
CA GLY A 742 -16.93 -58.08 -6.77
C GLY A 742 -18.45 -58.01 -6.55
N ASP A 743 -19.01 -58.94 -5.78
CA ASP A 743 -20.43 -58.95 -5.41
C ASP A 743 -20.76 -58.19 -4.12
N SER A 744 -19.75 -57.69 -3.44
CA SER A 744 -19.91 -56.92 -2.22
C SER A 744 -20.20 -55.47 -2.52
N VAL A 745 -21.34 -54.94 -2.06
CA VAL A 745 -21.75 -53.55 -2.29
C VAL A 745 -22.07 -52.88 -0.95
N ILE A 746 -21.49 -51.69 -0.75
CA ILE A 746 -21.83 -50.78 0.35
C ILE A 746 -22.51 -49.57 -0.25
N THR A 747 -23.69 -49.20 0.22
CA THR A 747 -24.37 -47.98 -0.23
C THR A 747 -24.47 -46.94 0.87
N TYR A 748 -24.48 -45.66 0.44
CA TYR A 748 -24.53 -44.48 1.30
C TYR A 748 -25.73 -43.63 0.89
N GLY A 749 -26.55 -43.26 1.87
CA GLY A 749 -27.68 -42.35 1.70
C GLY A 749 -27.44 -41.05 2.44
N TYR A 750 -27.93 -39.95 1.85
CA TYR A 750 -27.75 -38.63 2.40
C TYR A 750 -29.10 -37.93 2.60
N ASP A 751 -29.17 -37.07 3.61
CA ASP A 751 -30.32 -36.23 3.82
C ASP A 751 -30.35 -35.03 2.82
N PRO A 752 -31.47 -34.28 2.74
CA PRO A 752 -31.57 -33.16 1.80
C PRO A 752 -30.55 -32.05 1.99
N VAL A 753 -29.89 -31.96 3.16
CA VAL A 753 -28.81 -30.98 3.43
C VAL A 753 -27.40 -31.56 3.25
N GLY A 754 -27.30 -32.80 2.76
CA GLY A 754 -26.04 -33.43 2.35
C GLY A 754 -25.32 -34.23 3.44
N ARG A 755 -25.94 -34.48 4.59
CA ARG A 755 -25.33 -35.27 5.66
C ARG A 755 -25.64 -36.74 5.48
N LEU A 756 -24.63 -37.61 5.78
CA LEU A 756 -24.79 -39.06 5.66
C LEU A 756 -25.88 -39.54 6.63
N CYS A 757 -27.00 -40.05 6.12
CA CYS A 757 -28.10 -40.56 6.95
C CYS A 757 -28.22 -42.08 6.96
N GLU A 758 -27.60 -42.77 6.02
CA GLU A 758 -27.69 -44.19 5.90
C GLU A 758 -26.40 -44.83 5.32
N LYS A 759 -26.01 -45.99 5.84
CA LYS A 759 -24.97 -46.83 5.29
C LYS A 759 -25.48 -48.29 5.34
N GLN A 760 -25.53 -48.96 4.16
CA GLN A 760 -25.96 -50.35 4.09
C GLN A 760 -24.77 -51.21 3.66
N PHE A 761 -24.54 -52.30 4.36
CA PHE A 761 -23.47 -53.25 4.14
C PHE A 761 -23.90 -54.48 3.29
N PRO A 762 -22.95 -55.21 2.66
CA PRO A 762 -23.26 -56.38 1.80
C PRO A 762 -24.01 -57.48 2.52
N ASN A 763 -23.83 -57.63 3.82
CA ASN A 763 -24.50 -58.62 4.63
C ASN A 763 -25.95 -58.24 5.03
N GLY A 764 -26.47 -57.13 4.45
CA GLY A 764 -27.81 -56.62 4.73
C GLY A 764 -27.91 -55.81 6.01
N THR A 765 -26.84 -55.64 6.80
CA THR A 765 -26.86 -54.76 7.97
C THR A 765 -26.89 -53.29 7.53
N LYS A 766 -27.58 -52.49 8.32
CA LYS A 766 -27.79 -51.08 8.02
C LYS A 766 -27.46 -50.20 9.24
N THR A 767 -26.69 -49.17 9.01
CA THR A 767 -26.44 -48.12 10.01
C THR A 767 -27.18 -46.86 9.59
N THR A 768 -28.02 -46.34 10.48
CA THR A 768 -28.71 -45.07 10.26
C THR A 768 -28.17 -43.99 11.19
N TYR A 769 -28.05 -42.79 10.67
CA TYR A 769 -27.56 -41.62 11.40
C TYR A 769 -28.72 -40.62 11.52
N ALA A 770 -29.06 -40.26 12.72
CA ALA A 770 -30.03 -39.22 13.02
C ALA A 770 -29.28 -38.01 13.57
N TYR A 771 -29.56 -36.87 13.00
CA TYR A 771 -28.94 -35.60 13.42
C TYR A 771 -29.95 -34.79 14.22
N ASP A 772 -29.54 -34.31 15.38
CA ASP A 772 -30.37 -33.41 16.17
C ASP A 772 -30.54 -32.09 15.39
N LYS A 773 -31.78 -31.64 15.23
CA LYS A 773 -32.12 -30.37 14.60
C LYS A 773 -31.56 -29.16 15.34
N LYS A 774 -31.07 -29.35 16.57
CA LYS A 774 -30.56 -28.28 17.44
C LYS A 774 -29.02 -28.13 17.44
N THR A 775 -28.26 -29.11 16.95
CA THR A 775 -26.79 -29.15 17.07
C THR A 775 -26.05 -29.24 15.74
N SER A 776 -26.72 -29.10 14.62
CA SER A 776 -26.09 -29.23 13.28
C SER A 776 -25.93 -27.89 12.58
#